data_b8e9e07fb185e5606bfe599fd7d8b053
#
_entry.id   b8e9e07fb185e5606bfe599fd7d8b053
#
_cell.length_a   1.000
_cell.length_b   1.000
_cell.length_c   1.000
_cell.angle_alpha   90.00
_cell.angle_beta   90.00
_cell.angle_gamma   90.00
#
_symmetry.space_group_name_H-M   'P 1'
#
loop_
_entity.id
_entity.type
_entity.pdbx_description
1 polymer ?
#
loop_
_entity_poly.entity_id
_entity_poly.type
_entity_poly.pdbx_seq_one_letter_code
_entity_poly.pdbx_strand_id
1 'polypeptide(L)'
;MSCDHCSPAAGCAGCGSLSLGAKRGNGLVFALVGQPNSGKSTLFNGLTGSHQHVGNWPGKTVEQKVGEFELSGKKNRVVDLPGAYSLTANSPEEEVTHDFLISGEVDAALVVVDASQLERSLFILADFAACAPQTPCVLVLNLMDIAKQQGKRIDAKKLESRLGVPVVPFVAADAKHYDSLLHAMDRAVSKKTTVDAKSLERALALHDDTVQGAGAAKFAWIDEVVAGAVDSPKKTHALSRFDRVAIGSRWSKPLAIAMILLGFMLAFVPATPIMLLGGGISTLGQIAAAALIDAGAPAVLANLLWGVVANSLCFAVMMTGYVFGINLVFLAYEEWGYMARISYVFDETMARFGLQGKSLMPFLMCFGCTMGGVSGARVIDSWGQRMLTMMMAWAIPCATTWGVVPVLAVTFFGAGAPLVIAAIFVVCLFMMWVVGKIFGPKLAPKDARAGLVMELPPYHKPRMKNVLRGALLKSWSMFRRAFKIVALFTLVIWLLTYTASGNMEDSALYAIGMAIEPFTRIFGMGWETFTAWFCALAIKESAVGVLSAVFAGSTTPNAAIVGAVTGTAAIAPNIGEIIAAHISAPEALAFIFAFTFNMPCAASCSMTVAESHSPKWVAITGVFYICSSLLLGCAAYHVGLLLFA
;
A
#
# COMPACT_ATOMS: atom_id res chain seq x y z
N MET A 1 -12.78 16.80 24.59
CA MET A 1 -13.86 17.71 25.01
C MET A 1 -15.04 16.82 25.32
N SER A 2 -15.30 16.57 26.59
CA SER A 2 -16.43 15.79 27.08
C SER A 2 -17.70 16.59 26.94
N CYS A 3 -18.72 16.00 26.31
CA CYS A 3 -20.07 16.59 26.24
C CYS A 3 -20.87 16.22 27.50
N ASP A 4 -20.66 16.92 28.60
CA ASP A 4 -21.39 16.72 29.88
C ASP A 4 -22.66 17.57 30.00
N HIS A 5 -23.30 18.03 28.92
CA HIS A 5 -24.55 18.77 29.01
C HIS A 5 -25.43 18.53 27.77
N CYS A 6 -26.08 17.37 27.67
CA CYS A 6 -27.25 17.22 26.81
C CYS A 6 -28.38 16.54 27.57
N SER A 7 -29.37 17.35 28.00
CA SER A 7 -30.68 16.89 28.45
C SER A 7 -31.50 16.33 27.26
N PRO A 8 -32.31 15.26 27.44
CA PRO A 8 -32.99 14.56 26.33
C PRO A 8 -34.10 15.31 25.58
N ALA A 9 -34.26 16.59 25.84
CA ALA A 9 -35.41 17.37 25.33
C ALA A 9 -35.08 18.55 24.39
N ALA A 10 -33.82 18.75 24.00
CA ALA A 10 -33.48 19.83 23.07
C ALA A 10 -32.67 19.27 21.91
N GLY A 11 -33.25 19.20 20.72
CA GLY A 11 -32.58 18.79 19.49
C GLY A 11 -31.37 19.70 19.20
N CYS A 12 -30.17 19.20 19.38
CA CYS A 12 -28.94 19.85 18.95
C CYS A 12 -28.84 19.83 17.43
N ALA A 13 -28.91 21.01 16.80
CA ALA A 13 -28.76 21.22 15.37
C ALA A 13 -27.32 20.98 14.82
N GLY A 14 -26.52 20.16 15.50
CA GLY A 14 -25.13 19.84 15.14
C GLY A 14 -24.81 18.35 15.02
N CYS A 15 -25.69 17.45 15.48
CA CYS A 15 -25.57 16.03 15.24
C CYS A 15 -26.27 15.69 13.93
N GLY A 16 -25.55 15.78 12.80
CA GLY A 16 -26.03 15.25 11.53
C GLY A 16 -26.28 13.76 11.70
N SER A 17 -27.57 13.35 11.81
CA SER A 17 -27.96 11.94 11.80
C SER A 17 -27.40 11.32 10.52
N LEU A 18 -26.57 10.29 10.65
CA LEU A 18 -26.18 9.38 9.56
C LEU A 18 -27.45 8.64 9.09
N SER A 19 -28.30 9.30 8.31
CA SER A 19 -29.48 8.67 7.74
C SER A 19 -29.07 7.94 6.47
N LEU A 20 -29.54 6.68 6.31
CA LEU A 20 -29.59 6.03 5.01
C LEU A 20 -30.40 6.93 4.09
N GLY A 21 -29.73 7.63 3.13
CA GLY A 21 -30.31 8.61 2.21
C GLY A 21 -31.37 8.06 1.23
N ALA A 22 -31.93 6.90 1.51
CA ALA A 22 -33.05 6.30 0.80
C ALA A 22 -34.24 6.15 1.76
N LYS A 23 -35.41 6.68 1.36
CA LYS A 23 -36.70 6.54 2.04
C LYS A 23 -36.81 5.13 2.65
N ARG A 24 -37.18 5.04 3.96
CA ARG A 24 -37.56 3.78 4.62
C ARG A 24 -38.57 3.06 3.73
N GLY A 25 -38.17 2.01 3.02
CA GLY A 25 -39.08 1.06 2.44
C GLY A 25 -39.73 0.25 3.58
N ASN A 26 -40.83 -0.45 3.30
CA ASN A 26 -41.56 -1.27 4.28
C ASN A 26 -40.79 -2.49 4.82
N GLY A 27 -39.46 -2.60 4.59
CA GLY A 27 -38.59 -3.72 5.02
C GLY A 27 -37.69 -3.36 6.20
N LEU A 28 -37.27 -4.40 6.92
CA LEU A 28 -36.33 -4.30 8.04
C LEU A 28 -34.92 -4.00 7.54
N VAL A 29 -34.14 -3.34 8.40
CA VAL A 29 -32.72 -3.00 8.16
C VAL A 29 -31.85 -3.86 9.06
N PHE A 30 -31.01 -4.69 8.42
CA PHE A 30 -30.02 -5.54 9.09
C PHE A 30 -28.62 -4.93 8.95
N ALA A 31 -27.89 -4.84 10.05
CA ALA A 31 -26.50 -4.42 10.05
C ALA A 31 -25.55 -5.62 10.11
N LEU A 32 -24.55 -5.69 9.22
CA LEU A 32 -23.46 -6.67 9.31
C LEU A 32 -22.31 -6.07 10.11
N VAL A 33 -22.05 -6.64 11.27
CA VAL A 33 -20.98 -6.23 12.21
C VAL A 33 -19.96 -7.34 12.32
N GLY A 34 -18.68 -7.03 12.38
CA GLY A 34 -17.63 -8.02 12.62
C GLY A 34 -16.24 -7.53 12.24
N GLN A 35 -15.24 -8.27 12.67
CA GLN A 35 -13.83 -7.93 12.44
C GLN A 35 -13.47 -7.97 10.94
N PRO A 36 -12.41 -7.28 10.51
CA PRO A 36 -11.82 -7.48 9.19
C PRO A 36 -11.51 -8.98 8.98
N ASN A 37 -11.74 -9.48 7.77
CA ASN A 37 -11.51 -10.87 7.37
C ASN A 37 -12.40 -11.95 8.05
N SER A 38 -13.39 -11.57 8.83
CA SER A 38 -14.37 -12.52 9.40
C SER A 38 -15.33 -13.13 8.35
N GLY A 39 -15.24 -12.70 7.09
CA GLY A 39 -16.07 -13.18 5.98
C GLY A 39 -17.38 -12.41 5.78
N LYS A 40 -17.51 -11.18 6.35
CA LYS A 40 -18.69 -10.31 6.17
C LYS A 40 -19.05 -10.09 4.71
N SER A 41 -18.11 -9.67 3.88
CA SER A 41 -18.37 -9.36 2.47
C SER A 41 -18.78 -10.60 1.67
N THR A 42 -18.31 -11.80 2.04
CA THR A 42 -18.76 -13.06 1.43
C THR A 42 -20.20 -13.35 1.82
N LEU A 43 -20.53 -13.19 3.09
CA LEU A 43 -21.89 -13.35 3.62
C LEU A 43 -22.85 -12.33 2.97
N PHE A 44 -22.44 -11.06 2.88
CA PHE A 44 -23.20 -10.00 2.23
C PHE A 44 -23.53 -10.34 0.77
N ASN A 45 -22.53 -10.73 0.00
CA ASN A 45 -22.72 -11.13 -1.41
C ASN A 45 -23.61 -12.36 -1.55
N GLY A 46 -23.52 -13.32 -0.64
CA GLY A 46 -24.37 -14.51 -0.63
C GLY A 46 -25.84 -14.22 -0.28
N LEU A 47 -26.09 -13.27 0.63
CA LEU A 47 -27.46 -12.84 0.98
C LEU A 47 -28.11 -12.01 -0.15
N THR A 48 -27.33 -11.13 -0.80
CA THR A 48 -27.86 -10.15 -1.75
C THR A 48 -27.80 -10.59 -3.21
N GLY A 49 -27.20 -11.76 -3.51
CA GLY A 49 -27.03 -12.23 -4.89
C GLY A 49 -26.28 -11.26 -5.79
N SER A 50 -25.36 -10.45 -5.23
CA SER A 50 -24.61 -9.39 -5.90
C SER A 50 -25.43 -8.16 -6.33
N HIS A 51 -26.66 -8.02 -5.88
CA HIS A 51 -27.47 -6.81 -6.03
C HIS A 51 -27.14 -5.82 -4.90
N GLN A 52 -26.19 -4.92 -5.16
CA GLN A 52 -25.71 -3.96 -4.16
C GLN A 52 -25.64 -2.54 -4.72
N HIS A 53 -25.94 -1.57 -3.86
CA HIS A 53 -25.62 -0.17 -4.08
C HIS A 53 -24.38 0.19 -3.29
N VAL A 54 -23.40 0.76 -3.99
CA VAL A 54 -22.15 1.22 -3.39
C VAL A 54 -22.14 2.73 -3.38
N GLY A 55 -21.90 3.34 -2.23
CA GLY A 55 -21.77 4.77 -2.02
C GLY A 55 -20.74 5.07 -0.94
N ASN A 56 -20.66 6.33 -0.51
CA ASN A 56 -19.88 6.70 0.66
C ASN A 56 -20.81 7.11 1.79
N TRP A 57 -20.38 6.86 3.03
CA TRP A 57 -21.10 7.35 4.19
C TRP A 57 -21.16 8.89 4.17
N PRO A 58 -22.31 9.51 4.45
CA PRO A 58 -22.45 10.96 4.42
C PRO A 58 -21.39 11.68 5.27
N GLY A 59 -20.61 12.57 4.64
CA GLY A 59 -19.55 13.33 5.32
C GLY A 59 -18.27 12.56 5.68
N LYS A 60 -18.15 11.28 5.30
CA LYS A 60 -16.97 10.44 5.58
C LYS A 60 -16.45 9.78 4.29
N THR A 61 -15.15 9.50 4.25
CA THR A 61 -14.49 8.84 3.09
C THR A 61 -14.57 7.32 3.16
N VAL A 62 -15.53 6.78 3.90
CA VAL A 62 -15.73 5.34 4.13
C VAL A 62 -16.81 4.82 3.17
N GLU A 63 -16.54 3.70 2.52
CA GLU A 63 -17.45 3.07 1.55
C GLU A 63 -18.67 2.48 2.27
N GLN A 64 -19.87 2.76 1.73
CA GLN A 64 -21.14 2.20 2.20
C GLN A 64 -21.64 1.17 1.17
N LYS A 65 -22.00 -0.03 1.63
CA LYS A 65 -22.61 -1.08 0.81
C LYS A 65 -23.95 -1.45 1.38
N VAL A 66 -24.98 -1.26 0.59
CA VAL A 66 -26.36 -1.63 0.92
C VAL A 66 -26.87 -2.60 -0.11
N GLY A 67 -27.47 -3.70 0.34
CA GLY A 67 -28.07 -4.71 -0.53
C GLY A 67 -29.49 -5.08 -0.08
N GLU A 68 -30.26 -5.64 -0.99
CA GLU A 68 -31.61 -6.17 -0.72
C GLU A 68 -31.57 -7.69 -0.68
N PHE A 69 -32.35 -8.28 0.21
CA PHE A 69 -32.58 -9.73 0.31
C PHE A 69 -34.02 -10.02 0.77
N GLU A 70 -34.46 -11.23 0.55
CA GLU A 70 -35.81 -11.67 0.91
C GLU A 70 -35.78 -12.48 2.23
N LEU A 71 -36.62 -12.07 3.20
CA LEU A 71 -36.83 -12.80 4.45
C LEU A 71 -38.34 -12.91 4.69
N SER A 72 -38.83 -14.12 4.87
CA SER A 72 -40.26 -14.40 5.11
C SER A 72 -41.21 -13.76 4.07
N GLY A 73 -40.80 -13.76 2.78
CA GLY A 73 -41.61 -13.19 1.67
C GLY A 73 -41.61 -11.65 1.63
N LYS A 74 -40.79 -10.98 2.42
CA LYS A 74 -40.63 -9.52 2.44
C LYS A 74 -39.24 -9.11 2.00
N LYS A 75 -39.16 -8.03 1.21
CA LYS A 75 -37.86 -7.41 0.87
C LYS A 75 -37.32 -6.64 2.06
N ASN A 76 -36.11 -6.98 2.48
CA ASN A 76 -35.38 -6.35 3.57
C ASN A 76 -34.04 -5.83 3.07
N ARG A 77 -33.39 -4.97 3.83
CA ARG A 77 -32.10 -4.40 3.49
C ARG A 77 -31.03 -4.90 4.43
N VAL A 78 -29.84 -5.11 3.90
CA VAL A 78 -28.65 -5.41 4.67
C VAL A 78 -27.59 -4.36 4.35
N VAL A 79 -26.95 -3.84 5.41
CA VAL A 79 -25.90 -2.82 5.35
C VAL A 79 -24.59 -3.48 5.79
N ASP A 80 -23.58 -3.52 4.90
CA ASP A 80 -22.24 -4.01 5.24
C ASP A 80 -21.49 -2.87 5.93
N LEU A 81 -21.32 -2.99 7.25
CA LEU A 81 -20.56 -2.02 8.03
C LEU A 81 -19.06 -2.27 7.89
N PRO A 82 -18.23 -1.20 7.94
CA PRO A 82 -16.79 -1.35 7.91
C PRO A 82 -16.31 -2.36 8.96
N GLY A 83 -15.26 -3.11 8.62
CA GLY A 83 -14.67 -4.06 9.56
C GLY A 83 -14.00 -3.33 10.71
N ALA A 84 -14.44 -3.61 11.94
CA ALA A 84 -13.92 -3.00 13.14
C ALA A 84 -13.37 -4.08 14.09
N TYR A 85 -12.26 -3.79 14.75
CA TYR A 85 -11.75 -4.64 15.83
C TYR A 85 -12.39 -4.28 17.17
N SER A 86 -12.84 -3.04 17.32
CA SER A 86 -13.58 -2.50 18.46
C SER A 86 -14.67 -1.54 17.95
N LEU A 87 -15.70 -1.34 18.74
CA LEU A 87 -16.72 -0.32 18.49
C LEU A 87 -16.49 0.96 19.31
N THR A 88 -15.35 1.06 19.99
CA THR A 88 -14.88 2.33 20.57
C THR A 88 -14.30 3.19 19.44
N ALA A 89 -14.84 4.38 19.21
CA ALA A 89 -14.58 5.25 18.05
C ALA A 89 -13.14 5.79 17.99
N ASN A 90 -12.17 4.93 17.64
CA ASN A 90 -10.76 5.26 17.50
C ASN A 90 -10.32 5.43 16.04
N SER A 91 -11.13 4.94 15.10
CA SER A 91 -10.90 5.10 13.65
C SER A 91 -12.16 5.59 12.95
N PRO A 92 -12.06 6.21 11.75
CA PRO A 92 -13.22 6.64 10.98
C PRO A 92 -14.19 5.49 10.67
N GLU A 93 -13.68 4.27 10.48
CA GLU A 93 -14.46 3.07 10.24
C GLU A 93 -15.22 2.61 11.48
N GLU A 94 -14.57 2.65 12.64
CA GLU A 94 -15.18 2.33 13.94
C GLU A 94 -16.23 3.36 14.33
N GLU A 95 -15.95 4.65 14.11
CA GLU A 95 -16.88 5.75 14.33
C GLU A 95 -18.15 5.62 13.48
N VAL A 96 -18.02 5.27 12.18
CA VAL A 96 -19.17 5.01 11.30
C VAL A 96 -19.99 3.84 11.80
N THR A 97 -19.34 2.74 12.19
CA THR A 97 -20.02 1.54 12.67
C THR A 97 -20.76 1.81 13.98
N HIS A 98 -20.11 2.48 14.93
CA HIS A 98 -20.70 2.89 16.19
C HIS A 98 -21.93 3.80 15.98
N ASP A 99 -21.75 4.92 15.24
CA ASP A 99 -22.79 5.92 15.01
C ASP A 99 -24.01 5.31 14.32
N PHE A 100 -23.80 4.40 13.36
CA PHE A 100 -24.90 3.73 12.67
C PHE A 100 -25.67 2.78 13.59
N LEU A 101 -24.98 2.04 14.47
CA LEU A 101 -25.64 1.13 15.42
C LEU A 101 -26.50 1.85 16.46
N ILE A 102 -26.07 3.04 16.91
CA ILE A 102 -26.83 3.85 17.88
C ILE A 102 -27.86 4.77 17.23
N SER A 103 -27.88 4.90 15.88
CA SER A 103 -28.80 5.80 15.16
C SER A 103 -30.27 5.43 15.29
N GLY A 104 -30.58 4.22 15.73
CA GLY A 104 -31.95 3.69 15.79
C GLY A 104 -32.51 3.25 14.43
N GLU A 105 -31.70 3.26 13.36
CA GLU A 105 -32.11 2.79 12.02
C GLU A 105 -31.96 1.26 11.84
N VAL A 106 -31.26 0.58 12.74
CA VAL A 106 -30.99 -0.85 12.70
C VAL A 106 -32.07 -1.62 13.43
N ASP A 107 -32.81 -2.48 12.71
CA ASP A 107 -33.85 -3.34 13.30
C ASP A 107 -33.25 -4.63 13.88
N ALA A 108 -32.16 -5.15 13.32
CA ALA A 108 -31.39 -6.27 13.87
C ALA A 108 -29.95 -6.27 13.34
N ALA A 109 -29.03 -6.91 14.09
CA ALA A 109 -27.63 -7.04 13.69
C ALA A 109 -27.24 -8.50 13.47
N LEU A 110 -26.37 -8.73 12.46
CA LEU A 110 -25.67 -9.98 12.24
C LEU A 110 -24.21 -9.78 12.68
N VAL A 111 -23.85 -10.32 13.85
CA VAL A 111 -22.48 -10.25 14.36
C VAL A 111 -21.70 -11.44 13.85
N VAL A 112 -20.80 -11.18 12.88
CA VAL A 112 -20.01 -12.21 12.20
C VAL A 112 -18.66 -12.36 12.88
N VAL A 113 -18.41 -13.55 13.43
CA VAL A 113 -17.17 -13.88 14.15
C VAL A 113 -16.44 -15.05 13.47
N ASP A 114 -15.11 -15.05 13.59
CA ASP A 114 -14.27 -16.14 13.11
C ASP A 114 -14.25 -17.27 14.15
N ALA A 115 -14.85 -18.40 13.81
CA ALA A 115 -14.90 -19.59 14.67
C ALA A 115 -13.50 -20.19 14.90
N SER A 116 -12.56 -19.98 14.01
CA SER A 116 -11.19 -20.47 14.17
C SER A 116 -10.43 -19.72 15.28
N GLN A 117 -10.91 -18.50 15.62
CA GLN A 117 -10.35 -17.61 16.62
C GLN A 117 -11.44 -16.99 17.51
N LEU A 118 -12.33 -17.85 18.00
CA LEU A 118 -13.60 -17.45 18.60
C LEU A 118 -13.43 -16.48 19.80
N GLU A 119 -12.52 -16.77 20.73
CA GLU A 119 -12.28 -15.96 21.92
C GLU A 119 -11.96 -14.51 21.57
N ARG A 120 -11.09 -14.30 20.58
CA ARG A 120 -10.73 -12.97 20.11
C ARG A 120 -11.85 -12.30 19.31
N SER A 121 -12.54 -13.07 18.47
CA SER A 121 -13.59 -12.54 17.61
C SER A 121 -14.86 -12.18 18.38
N LEU A 122 -15.09 -12.79 19.54
CA LEU A 122 -16.19 -12.42 20.44
C LEU A 122 -16.01 -11.05 21.09
N PHE A 123 -14.81 -10.44 21.02
CA PHE A 123 -14.59 -9.10 21.55
C PHE A 123 -15.52 -8.07 20.88
N ILE A 124 -15.78 -8.21 19.57
CA ILE A 124 -16.72 -7.34 18.85
C ILE A 124 -18.17 -7.54 19.33
N LEU A 125 -18.54 -8.76 19.78
CA LEU A 125 -19.85 -9.02 20.38
C LEU A 125 -19.97 -8.37 21.75
N ALA A 126 -18.91 -8.38 22.57
CA ALA A 126 -18.88 -7.67 23.85
C ALA A 126 -19.04 -6.15 23.66
N ASP A 127 -18.36 -5.59 22.67
CA ASP A 127 -18.51 -4.18 22.31
C ASP A 127 -19.93 -3.87 21.79
N PHE A 128 -20.49 -4.73 20.95
CA PHE A 128 -21.84 -4.59 20.43
C PHE A 128 -22.88 -4.63 21.57
N ALA A 129 -22.74 -5.56 22.52
CA ALA A 129 -23.62 -5.67 23.66
C ALA A 129 -23.56 -4.43 24.58
N ALA A 130 -22.40 -3.79 24.67
CA ALA A 130 -22.22 -2.55 25.45
C ALA A 130 -22.78 -1.32 24.73
N CYS A 131 -22.62 -1.22 23.39
CA CYS A 131 -23.00 -0.02 22.64
C CYS A 131 -24.46 -0.04 22.14
N ALA A 132 -25.01 -1.24 21.84
CA ALA A 132 -26.36 -1.40 21.30
C ALA A 132 -27.15 -2.51 22.04
N PRO A 133 -27.36 -2.43 23.38
CA PRO A 133 -27.91 -3.52 24.18
C PRO A 133 -29.36 -3.88 23.83
N GLN A 134 -30.11 -2.96 23.24
CA GLN A 134 -31.51 -3.16 22.88
C GLN A 134 -31.71 -3.71 21.45
N THR A 135 -30.64 -3.77 20.65
CA THR A 135 -30.73 -4.19 19.25
C THR A 135 -30.71 -5.71 19.16
N PRO A 136 -31.76 -6.34 18.56
CA PRO A 136 -31.78 -7.77 18.33
C PRO A 136 -30.58 -8.21 17.50
N CYS A 137 -29.99 -9.37 17.84
CA CYS A 137 -28.85 -9.84 17.04
C CYS A 137 -28.83 -11.37 16.85
N VAL A 138 -28.09 -11.78 15.82
CA VAL A 138 -27.71 -13.17 15.55
C VAL A 138 -26.19 -13.26 15.55
N LEU A 139 -25.64 -14.21 16.29
CA LEU A 139 -24.21 -14.52 16.24
C LEU A 139 -23.93 -15.54 15.12
N VAL A 140 -23.16 -15.15 14.13
CA VAL A 140 -22.77 -15.99 13.00
C VAL A 140 -21.34 -16.49 13.21
N LEU A 141 -21.17 -17.79 13.50
CA LEU A 141 -19.87 -18.44 13.65
C LEU A 141 -19.35 -18.83 12.26
N ASN A 142 -18.71 -17.92 11.56
CA ASN A 142 -18.17 -18.21 10.23
C ASN A 142 -16.81 -18.93 10.29
N LEU A 143 -16.37 -19.48 9.16
CA LEU A 143 -15.11 -20.24 9.05
C LEU A 143 -15.07 -21.51 9.92
N MET A 144 -16.22 -22.15 10.09
CA MET A 144 -16.34 -23.40 10.84
C MET A 144 -15.55 -24.57 10.24
N ASP A 145 -15.33 -24.55 8.94
CA ASP A 145 -14.46 -25.49 8.21
C ASP A 145 -13.01 -25.36 8.67
N ILE A 146 -12.51 -24.14 8.83
CA ILE A 146 -11.16 -23.86 9.33
C ILE A 146 -11.05 -24.26 10.81
N ALA A 147 -12.05 -23.92 11.64
CA ALA A 147 -12.06 -24.33 13.05
C ALA A 147 -11.99 -25.86 13.21
N LYS A 148 -12.75 -26.61 12.39
CA LYS A 148 -12.69 -28.07 12.35
C LYS A 148 -11.34 -28.61 11.89
N GLN A 149 -10.70 -27.99 10.89
CA GLN A 149 -9.35 -28.37 10.44
C GLN A 149 -8.31 -28.16 11.54
N GLN A 150 -8.50 -27.15 12.40
CA GLN A 150 -7.67 -26.90 13.58
C GLN A 150 -7.99 -27.83 14.77
N GLY A 151 -8.99 -28.71 14.61
CA GLY A 151 -9.39 -29.64 15.66
C GLY A 151 -10.27 -29.03 16.74
N LYS A 152 -10.77 -27.80 16.55
CA LYS A 152 -11.67 -27.13 17.51
C LYS A 152 -13.07 -27.68 17.36
N ARG A 153 -13.72 -27.96 18.50
CA ARG A 153 -15.13 -28.34 18.58
C ARG A 153 -15.88 -27.23 19.31
N ILE A 154 -16.85 -26.63 18.65
CA ILE A 154 -17.65 -25.52 19.20
C ILE A 154 -19.08 -26.00 19.36
N ASP A 155 -19.60 -25.92 20.58
CA ASP A 155 -20.99 -26.23 20.90
C ASP A 155 -21.84 -24.94 20.78
N ALA A 156 -22.43 -24.74 19.61
CA ALA A 156 -23.25 -23.57 19.33
C ALA A 156 -24.48 -23.47 20.25
N LYS A 157 -25.04 -24.61 20.68
CA LYS A 157 -26.21 -24.61 21.60
C LYS A 157 -25.85 -24.09 22.98
N LYS A 158 -24.67 -24.45 23.50
CA LYS A 158 -24.17 -23.90 24.77
C LYS A 158 -23.89 -22.41 24.67
N LEU A 159 -23.31 -21.95 23.56
CA LEU A 159 -23.12 -20.51 23.33
C LEU A 159 -24.46 -19.78 23.25
N GLU A 160 -25.44 -20.31 22.51
CA GLU A 160 -26.78 -19.75 22.41
C GLU A 160 -27.46 -19.62 23.78
N SER A 161 -27.36 -20.66 24.63
CA SER A 161 -27.95 -20.63 25.98
C SER A 161 -27.30 -19.61 26.93
N ARG A 162 -26.01 -19.29 26.73
CA ARG A 162 -25.27 -18.32 27.56
C ARG A 162 -25.43 -16.89 27.07
N LEU A 163 -25.47 -16.72 25.76
CA LEU A 163 -25.56 -15.40 25.17
C LEU A 163 -27.01 -14.90 25.02
N GLY A 164 -28.00 -15.79 25.07
CA GLY A 164 -29.42 -15.44 24.91
C GLY A 164 -29.82 -15.11 23.47
N VAL A 165 -28.91 -15.23 22.50
CA VAL A 165 -29.13 -14.90 21.09
C VAL A 165 -28.92 -16.13 20.21
N PRO A 166 -29.59 -16.24 19.05
CA PRO A 166 -29.37 -17.33 18.11
C PRO A 166 -27.91 -17.39 17.66
N VAL A 167 -27.32 -18.60 17.71
CA VAL A 167 -25.94 -18.86 17.30
C VAL A 167 -25.95 -19.82 16.11
N VAL A 168 -25.45 -19.35 14.96
CA VAL A 168 -25.49 -20.11 13.71
C VAL A 168 -24.07 -20.51 13.28
N PRO A 169 -23.72 -21.82 13.31
CA PRO A 169 -22.51 -22.32 12.67
C PRO A 169 -22.62 -22.11 11.14
N PHE A 170 -21.60 -21.48 10.57
CA PHE A 170 -21.68 -20.97 9.20
C PHE A 170 -20.38 -21.18 8.42
N VAL A 171 -20.53 -21.35 7.11
CA VAL A 171 -19.44 -21.29 6.13
C VAL A 171 -19.96 -20.44 4.97
N ALA A 172 -19.52 -19.21 4.88
CA ALA A 172 -20.06 -18.22 3.94
C ALA A 172 -19.96 -18.62 2.45
N ALA A 173 -19.05 -19.53 2.13
CA ALA A 173 -18.88 -20.06 0.78
C ALA A 173 -19.84 -21.23 0.44
N ASP A 174 -20.61 -21.75 1.41
CA ASP A 174 -21.51 -22.89 1.21
C ASP A 174 -22.98 -22.47 1.30
N ALA A 175 -23.69 -22.58 0.19
CA ALA A 175 -25.09 -22.19 0.07
C ALA A 175 -26.04 -22.91 1.06
N LYS A 176 -25.69 -24.11 1.53
CA LYS A 176 -26.51 -24.91 2.44
C LYS A 176 -26.76 -24.28 3.82
N HIS A 177 -25.90 -23.32 4.22
CA HIS A 177 -26.01 -22.70 5.54
C HIS A 177 -26.95 -21.49 5.55
N TYR A 178 -27.34 -20.95 4.38
CA TYR A 178 -28.15 -19.73 4.32
C TYR A 178 -29.58 -19.92 4.86
N ASP A 179 -30.22 -21.05 4.63
CA ASP A 179 -31.56 -21.31 5.15
C ASP A 179 -31.61 -21.29 6.69
N SER A 180 -30.61 -21.89 7.32
CA SER A 180 -30.48 -21.85 8.79
C SER A 180 -30.24 -20.45 9.33
N LEU A 181 -29.51 -19.62 8.59
CA LEU A 181 -29.26 -18.22 8.93
C LEU A 181 -30.55 -17.40 8.79
N LEU A 182 -31.30 -17.54 7.70
CA LEU A 182 -32.59 -16.84 7.50
C LEU A 182 -33.59 -17.18 8.59
N HIS A 183 -33.70 -18.45 8.98
CA HIS A 183 -34.55 -18.86 10.12
C HIS A 183 -34.08 -18.25 11.45
N ALA A 184 -32.77 -18.14 11.69
CA ALA A 184 -32.24 -17.50 12.90
C ALA A 184 -32.52 -16.00 12.92
N MET A 185 -32.42 -15.33 11.77
CA MET A 185 -32.74 -13.91 11.60
C MET A 185 -34.23 -13.65 11.90
N ASP A 186 -35.11 -14.43 11.34
CA ASP A 186 -36.56 -14.32 11.59
C ASP A 186 -36.89 -14.54 13.06
N ARG A 187 -36.27 -15.53 13.70
CA ARG A 187 -36.40 -15.79 15.13
C ARG A 187 -35.88 -14.63 15.99
N ALA A 188 -34.74 -14.03 15.62
CA ALA A 188 -34.14 -12.90 16.35
C ALA A 188 -35.04 -11.66 16.31
N VAL A 189 -35.62 -11.34 15.17
CA VAL A 189 -36.54 -10.22 15.00
C VAL A 189 -37.86 -10.47 15.71
N SER A 190 -38.47 -11.64 15.52
CA SER A 190 -39.79 -11.98 16.09
C SER A 190 -39.78 -12.04 17.62
N LYS A 191 -38.70 -12.56 18.21
CA LYS A 191 -38.54 -12.67 19.67
C LYS A 191 -37.77 -11.50 20.30
N LYS A 192 -37.26 -10.56 19.50
CA LYS A 192 -36.38 -9.45 19.92
C LYS A 192 -35.23 -9.95 20.82
N THR A 193 -34.50 -10.96 20.36
CA THR A 193 -33.42 -11.58 21.14
C THR A 193 -32.21 -10.65 21.20
N THR A 194 -31.89 -10.18 22.40
CA THR A 194 -30.70 -9.35 22.67
C THR A 194 -29.66 -10.14 23.45
N VAL A 195 -28.39 -9.70 23.40
CA VAL A 195 -27.30 -10.34 24.13
C VAL A 195 -27.55 -10.23 25.66
N ASP A 196 -27.45 -11.35 26.37
CA ASP A 196 -27.46 -11.30 27.86
C ASP A 196 -26.12 -10.75 28.34
N ALA A 197 -26.10 -9.43 28.58
CA ALA A 197 -24.91 -8.69 28.97
C ALA A 197 -24.77 -8.48 30.50
N LYS A 198 -25.63 -9.10 31.34
CA LYS A 198 -25.63 -8.87 32.78
C LYS A 198 -24.30 -9.19 33.45
N SER A 199 -23.62 -10.25 33.01
CA SER A 199 -22.29 -10.59 33.51
C SER A 199 -21.21 -9.63 32.95
N LEU A 200 -21.36 -9.13 31.74
CA LEU A 200 -20.49 -8.10 31.15
C LEU A 200 -20.62 -6.76 31.90
N GLU A 201 -21.84 -6.32 32.21
CA GLU A 201 -22.09 -5.09 32.96
C GLU A 201 -21.47 -5.16 34.38
N ARG A 202 -21.59 -6.31 35.04
CA ARG A 202 -20.92 -6.53 36.35
C ARG A 202 -19.40 -6.52 36.22
N ALA A 203 -18.85 -7.16 35.17
CA ALA A 203 -17.41 -7.17 34.93
C ALA A 203 -16.87 -5.76 34.64
N LEU A 204 -17.60 -4.97 33.88
CA LEU A 204 -17.23 -3.57 33.58
C LEU A 204 -17.31 -2.69 34.84
N ALA A 205 -18.31 -2.90 35.72
CA ALA A 205 -18.46 -2.15 36.98
C ALA A 205 -17.38 -2.49 38.04
N LEU A 206 -16.71 -3.63 37.91
CA LEU A 206 -15.65 -4.08 38.83
C LEU A 206 -14.24 -3.63 38.41
N HIS A 207 -14.06 -3.14 37.20
CA HIS A 207 -12.76 -2.72 36.65
C HIS A 207 -12.71 -1.20 36.54
N ASP A 208 -11.48 -0.65 36.61
CA ASP A 208 -11.25 0.78 36.45
C ASP A 208 -11.74 1.28 35.09
N ASP A 209 -12.23 2.54 35.03
CA ASP A 209 -12.69 3.22 33.79
C ASP A 209 -11.58 3.47 32.74
N THR A 210 -10.45 2.80 32.86
CA THR A 210 -9.37 2.86 31.91
C THR A 210 -9.65 1.93 30.70
N VAL A 211 -9.13 2.28 29.54
CA VAL A 211 -9.24 1.45 28.31
C VAL A 211 -8.70 0.02 28.57
N GLN A 212 -7.68 -0.12 29.40
CA GLN A 212 -7.10 -1.42 29.78
C GLN A 212 -8.01 -2.20 30.72
N GLY A 213 -8.63 -1.54 31.70
CA GLY A 213 -9.58 -2.16 32.61
C GLY A 213 -10.83 -2.66 31.89
N ALA A 214 -11.41 -1.84 31.03
CA ALA A 214 -12.55 -2.24 30.19
C ALA A 214 -12.22 -3.43 29.26
N GLY A 215 -11.01 -3.45 28.71
CA GLY A 215 -10.53 -4.57 27.90
C GLY A 215 -10.42 -5.87 28.68
N ALA A 216 -9.86 -5.82 29.89
CA ALA A 216 -9.74 -6.97 30.80
C ALA A 216 -11.11 -7.52 31.21
N ALA A 217 -12.07 -6.65 31.50
CA ALA A 217 -13.44 -7.03 31.83
C ALA A 217 -14.13 -7.79 30.69
N LYS A 218 -13.97 -7.30 29.47
CA LYS A 218 -14.52 -7.95 28.27
C LYS A 218 -13.90 -9.33 28.05
N PHE A 219 -12.58 -9.48 28.21
CA PHE A 219 -11.94 -10.78 28.10
C PHE A 219 -12.40 -11.75 29.21
N ALA A 220 -12.55 -11.31 30.45
CA ALA A 220 -13.06 -12.15 31.52
C ALA A 220 -14.49 -12.65 31.22
N TRP A 221 -15.36 -11.79 30.66
CA TRP A 221 -16.68 -12.18 30.19
C TRP A 221 -16.63 -13.19 29.04
N ILE A 222 -15.74 -12.99 28.06
CA ILE A 222 -15.57 -13.91 26.95
C ILE A 222 -15.13 -15.28 27.46
N ASP A 223 -14.17 -15.33 28.40
CA ASP A 223 -13.69 -16.58 28.98
C ASP A 223 -14.82 -17.34 29.67
N GLU A 224 -15.73 -16.65 30.37
CA GLU A 224 -16.91 -17.22 30.98
C GLU A 224 -17.88 -17.79 29.93
N VAL A 225 -18.14 -17.04 28.84
CA VAL A 225 -19.02 -17.46 27.76
C VAL A 225 -18.46 -18.68 27.02
N VAL A 226 -17.17 -18.75 26.80
CA VAL A 226 -16.51 -19.80 26.02
C VAL A 226 -16.21 -21.04 26.87
N ALA A 227 -16.11 -20.91 28.20
CA ALA A 227 -15.74 -22.00 29.11
C ALA A 227 -16.58 -23.27 28.90
N GLY A 228 -15.97 -24.37 28.47
CA GLY A 228 -16.65 -25.64 28.19
C GLY A 228 -17.64 -25.65 27.01
N ALA A 229 -17.79 -24.54 26.28
CA ALA A 229 -18.51 -24.48 25.01
C ALA A 229 -17.55 -24.69 23.82
N VAL A 230 -16.26 -24.45 24.02
CA VAL A 230 -15.20 -24.67 23.05
C VAL A 230 -14.22 -25.70 23.60
N ASP A 231 -14.12 -26.83 22.91
CA ASP A 231 -13.10 -27.83 23.15
C ASP A 231 -11.98 -27.57 22.13
N SER A 232 -10.94 -26.93 22.61
CA SER A 232 -9.72 -26.71 21.84
C SER A 232 -8.70 -27.78 22.27
N PRO A 233 -8.16 -28.58 21.34
CA PRO A 233 -7.06 -29.45 21.72
C PRO A 233 -5.97 -28.55 22.33
N LYS A 234 -5.52 -28.89 23.55
CA LYS A 234 -4.39 -28.23 24.26
C LYS A 234 -3.07 -28.43 23.51
N LYS A 235 -3.05 -28.19 22.22
CA LYS A 235 -1.83 -27.85 21.51
C LYS A 235 -1.59 -26.39 21.80
N THR A 236 -0.93 -26.09 22.92
CA THR A 236 -0.06 -24.94 22.94
C THR A 236 0.60 -24.90 21.57
N HIS A 237 0.33 -23.89 20.76
CA HIS A 237 1.09 -23.64 19.52
C HIS A 237 2.52 -23.35 19.94
N ALA A 238 3.25 -24.42 20.32
CA ALA A 238 4.69 -24.33 20.46
C ALA A 238 5.19 -23.86 19.10
N LEU A 239 5.71 -22.63 19.07
CA LEU A 239 6.33 -22.04 17.90
C LEU A 239 7.16 -23.13 17.20
N SER A 240 7.00 -23.29 15.91
CA SER A 240 7.81 -24.23 15.13
C SER A 240 9.28 -23.98 15.40
N ARG A 241 10.15 -24.97 15.20
CA ARG A 241 11.60 -24.76 15.39
C ARG A 241 12.08 -23.58 14.53
N PHE A 242 11.50 -23.42 13.34
CA PHE A 242 11.79 -22.31 12.45
C PHE A 242 11.28 -20.98 13.03
N ASP A 243 10.05 -20.90 13.56
CA ASP A 243 9.51 -19.68 14.16
C ASP A 243 10.30 -19.22 15.38
N ARG A 244 10.82 -20.15 16.19
CA ARG A 244 11.69 -19.80 17.33
C ARG A 244 12.96 -19.06 16.87
N VAL A 245 13.52 -19.44 15.72
CA VAL A 245 14.67 -18.74 15.13
C VAL A 245 14.24 -17.47 14.43
N ALA A 246 13.13 -17.51 13.67
CA ALA A 246 12.67 -16.42 12.85
C ALA A 246 12.12 -15.22 13.65
N ILE A 247 11.60 -15.45 14.88
CA ILE A 247 10.91 -14.42 15.68
C ILE A 247 11.61 -14.18 17.01
N GLY A 248 12.04 -15.26 17.70
CA GLY A 248 12.44 -15.22 19.10
C GLY A 248 13.94 -15.21 19.37
N SER A 249 14.79 -15.21 18.35
CA SER A 249 16.23 -15.29 18.52
C SER A 249 16.96 -14.01 18.11
N ARG A 250 18.21 -13.84 18.58
CA ARG A 250 19.11 -12.77 18.11
C ARG A 250 19.36 -12.84 16.59
N TRP A 251 19.08 -13.95 15.95
CA TRP A 251 19.19 -14.17 14.52
C TRP A 251 17.95 -13.79 13.71
N SER A 252 16.86 -13.36 14.37
CA SER A 252 15.61 -13.02 13.68
C SER A 252 15.77 -11.90 12.67
N LYS A 253 16.43 -10.78 13.03
CA LYS A 253 16.69 -9.65 12.12
C LYS A 253 17.64 -10.01 10.99
N PRO A 254 18.83 -10.63 11.23
CA PRO A 254 19.69 -11.11 10.15
C PRO A 254 19.01 -12.09 9.19
N LEU A 255 18.23 -13.04 9.70
CA LEU A 255 17.48 -13.99 8.87
C LEU A 255 16.43 -13.28 8.02
N ALA A 256 15.69 -12.34 8.59
CA ALA A 256 14.69 -11.56 7.86
C ALA A 256 15.36 -10.74 6.74
N ILE A 257 16.51 -10.11 6.99
CA ILE A 257 17.28 -9.38 5.98
C ILE A 257 17.74 -10.34 4.87
N ALA A 258 18.30 -11.48 5.23
CA ALA A 258 18.74 -12.49 4.25
C ALA A 258 17.58 -12.97 3.36
N MET A 259 16.40 -13.21 3.94
CA MET A 259 15.21 -13.62 3.19
C MET A 259 14.70 -12.50 2.27
N ILE A 260 14.77 -11.23 2.70
CA ILE A 260 14.43 -10.08 1.87
C ILE A 260 15.38 -9.99 0.68
N LEU A 261 16.69 -10.08 0.90
CA LEU A 261 17.70 -10.04 -0.16
C LEU A 261 17.51 -11.21 -1.13
N LEU A 262 17.27 -12.42 -0.61
CA LEU A 262 16.94 -13.58 -1.44
C LEU A 262 15.67 -13.33 -2.28
N GLY A 263 14.64 -12.69 -1.70
CA GLY A 263 13.43 -12.32 -2.42
C GLY A 263 13.71 -11.37 -3.59
N PHE A 264 14.55 -10.37 -3.41
CA PHE A 264 14.97 -9.48 -4.49
C PHE A 264 15.76 -10.23 -5.57
N MET A 265 16.69 -11.09 -5.19
CA MET A 265 17.44 -11.89 -6.15
C MET A 265 16.53 -12.81 -6.97
N LEU A 266 15.58 -13.49 -6.31
CA LEU A 266 14.61 -14.35 -6.98
C LEU A 266 13.66 -13.56 -7.90
N ALA A 267 13.37 -12.30 -7.61
CA ALA A 267 12.48 -11.47 -8.41
C ALA A 267 13.05 -11.19 -9.82
N PHE A 268 14.36 -11.18 -9.98
CA PHE A 268 15.00 -10.99 -11.30
C PHE A 268 14.74 -12.17 -12.25
N VAL A 269 14.58 -13.38 -11.74
CA VAL A 269 14.38 -14.57 -12.58
C VAL A 269 13.12 -14.43 -13.48
N PRO A 270 11.91 -14.16 -12.96
CA PRO A 270 10.74 -13.93 -13.81
C PRO A 270 10.72 -12.55 -14.49
N ALA A 271 11.49 -11.57 -13.99
CA ALA A 271 11.56 -10.24 -14.58
C ALA A 271 12.37 -10.21 -15.88
N THR A 272 13.51 -10.94 -15.93
CA THR A 272 14.46 -10.89 -17.04
C THR A 272 13.84 -11.19 -18.42
N PRO A 273 13.01 -12.24 -18.61
CA PRO A 273 12.41 -12.51 -19.92
C PRO A 273 11.54 -11.35 -20.42
N ILE A 274 10.78 -10.70 -19.52
CA ILE A 274 9.90 -9.57 -19.88
C ILE A 274 10.76 -8.34 -20.20
N MET A 275 11.84 -8.12 -19.46
CA MET A 275 12.78 -7.02 -19.72
C MET A 275 13.46 -7.19 -21.08
N LEU A 276 13.88 -8.40 -21.45
CA LEU A 276 14.45 -8.70 -22.77
C LEU A 276 13.44 -8.44 -23.90
N LEU A 277 12.16 -8.78 -23.71
CA LEU A 277 11.09 -8.42 -24.66
C LEU A 277 11.00 -6.89 -24.86
N GLY A 278 11.12 -6.12 -23.77
CA GLY A 278 11.18 -4.66 -23.85
C GLY A 278 12.35 -4.18 -24.72
N GLY A 279 13.55 -4.71 -24.51
CA GLY A 279 14.72 -4.42 -25.33
C GLY A 279 14.50 -4.75 -26.82
N GLY A 280 13.90 -5.90 -27.10
CA GLY A 280 13.53 -6.31 -28.47
C GLY A 280 12.57 -5.33 -29.16
N ILE A 281 11.63 -4.74 -28.43
CA ILE A 281 10.70 -3.70 -28.94
C ILE A 281 11.48 -2.47 -29.40
N SER A 282 12.47 -2.01 -28.65
CA SER A 282 13.31 -0.86 -29.03
C SER A 282 14.12 -1.17 -30.30
N THR A 283 14.73 -2.35 -30.40
CA THR A 283 15.49 -2.79 -31.56
C THR A 283 14.60 -2.87 -32.83
N LEU A 284 13.40 -3.47 -32.68
CA LEU A 284 12.43 -3.52 -33.80
C LEU A 284 11.97 -2.12 -34.20
N GLY A 285 11.76 -1.21 -33.26
CA GLY A 285 11.43 0.18 -33.54
C GLY A 285 12.53 0.90 -34.30
N GLN A 286 13.80 0.64 -34.00
CA GLN A 286 14.95 1.18 -34.72
C GLN A 286 15.02 0.67 -36.15
N ILE A 287 14.85 -0.63 -36.35
CA ILE A 287 14.82 -1.26 -37.66
C ILE A 287 13.67 -0.69 -38.51
N ALA A 288 12.49 -0.56 -37.91
CA ALA A 288 11.32 0.00 -38.58
C ALA A 288 11.52 1.48 -38.96
N ALA A 289 12.14 2.27 -38.08
CA ALA A 289 12.47 3.66 -38.38
C ALA A 289 13.49 3.80 -39.52
N ALA A 290 14.53 2.97 -39.54
CA ALA A 290 15.50 2.92 -40.63
C ALA A 290 14.83 2.54 -41.97
N ALA A 291 14.00 1.50 -41.96
CA ALA A 291 13.25 1.10 -43.18
C ALA A 291 12.29 2.18 -43.70
N LEU A 292 11.69 2.99 -42.82
CA LEU A 292 10.86 4.13 -43.21
C LEU A 292 11.69 5.22 -43.89
N ILE A 293 12.89 5.51 -43.40
CA ILE A 293 13.82 6.47 -44.02
C ILE A 293 14.25 5.98 -45.40
N ASP A 294 14.61 4.71 -45.51
CA ASP A 294 15.00 4.09 -46.80
C ASP A 294 13.85 4.08 -47.82
N ALA A 295 12.61 4.00 -47.32
CA ALA A 295 11.40 4.11 -48.15
C ALA A 295 11.02 5.55 -48.53
N GLY A 296 11.84 6.56 -48.13
CA GLY A 296 11.61 7.98 -48.45
C GLY A 296 10.62 8.68 -47.54
N ALA A 297 10.28 8.11 -46.40
CA ALA A 297 9.43 8.78 -45.40
C ALA A 297 10.17 9.97 -44.74
N PRO A 298 9.45 11.03 -44.33
CA PRO A 298 10.06 12.13 -43.59
C PRO A 298 10.77 11.64 -42.33
N ALA A 299 12.01 12.11 -42.10
CA ALA A 299 12.81 11.74 -40.91
C ALA A 299 12.08 12.00 -39.59
N VAL A 300 11.21 13.01 -39.55
CA VAL A 300 10.35 13.32 -38.37
C VAL A 300 9.48 12.13 -38.00
N LEU A 301 8.85 11.45 -38.97
CA LEU A 301 8.00 10.28 -38.72
C LEU A 301 8.79 9.08 -38.19
N ALA A 302 9.96 8.82 -38.77
CA ALA A 302 10.85 7.75 -38.34
C ALA A 302 11.36 8.00 -36.91
N ASN A 303 11.78 9.23 -36.59
CA ASN A 303 12.24 9.64 -35.28
C ASN A 303 11.09 9.63 -34.24
N LEU A 304 9.87 10.00 -34.62
CA LEU A 304 8.71 9.92 -33.75
C LEU A 304 8.37 8.45 -33.40
N LEU A 305 8.36 7.58 -34.41
CA LEU A 305 8.06 6.16 -34.24
C LEU A 305 9.06 5.51 -33.27
N TRP A 306 10.34 5.69 -33.48
CA TRP A 306 11.37 5.11 -32.67
C TRP A 306 11.55 5.86 -31.34
N GLY A 307 11.78 7.18 -31.41
CA GLY A 307 12.10 8.02 -30.23
C GLY A 307 10.97 8.13 -29.22
N VAL A 308 9.72 8.09 -29.67
CA VAL A 308 8.57 8.22 -28.76
C VAL A 308 7.85 6.89 -28.60
N VAL A 309 7.32 6.30 -29.70
CA VAL A 309 6.41 5.15 -29.57
C VAL A 309 7.15 3.89 -29.10
N ALA A 310 8.20 3.48 -29.85
CA ALA A 310 8.94 2.26 -29.52
C ALA A 310 9.65 2.36 -28.16
N ASN A 311 10.27 3.50 -27.87
CA ASN A 311 10.96 3.70 -26.61
C ASN A 311 10.00 3.78 -25.40
N SER A 312 8.86 4.46 -25.53
CA SER A 312 7.86 4.47 -24.43
C SER A 312 7.30 3.08 -24.16
N LEU A 313 7.07 2.28 -25.22
CA LEU A 313 6.58 0.92 -25.07
C LEU A 313 7.65 -0.01 -24.48
N CYS A 314 8.88 0.06 -24.98
CA CYS A 314 10.05 -0.63 -24.45
C CYS A 314 10.15 -0.41 -22.95
N PHE A 315 10.15 0.85 -22.57
CA PHE A 315 10.31 1.26 -21.19
C PHE A 315 9.18 0.75 -20.29
N ALA A 316 7.92 0.93 -20.72
CA ALA A 316 6.76 0.44 -19.97
C ALA A 316 6.77 -1.08 -19.79
N VAL A 317 7.22 -1.84 -20.80
CA VAL A 317 7.34 -3.30 -20.73
C VAL A 317 8.46 -3.70 -19.77
N MET A 318 9.64 -3.07 -19.85
CA MET A 318 10.77 -3.36 -18.96
C MET A 318 10.41 -3.12 -17.49
N MET A 319 9.78 -1.96 -17.19
CA MET A 319 9.30 -1.63 -15.83
C MET A 319 8.25 -2.64 -15.35
N THR A 320 7.35 -3.06 -16.23
CA THR A 320 6.33 -4.06 -15.89
C THR A 320 6.96 -5.40 -15.57
N GLY A 321 8.00 -5.81 -16.29
CA GLY A 321 8.76 -7.04 -16.01
C GLY A 321 9.35 -7.04 -14.60
N TYR A 322 10.00 -5.94 -14.23
CA TYR A 322 10.58 -5.80 -12.90
C TYR A 322 9.52 -5.80 -11.79
N VAL A 323 8.45 -5.02 -11.96
CA VAL A 323 7.32 -4.98 -11.02
C VAL A 323 6.64 -6.34 -10.91
N PHE A 324 6.50 -7.08 -12.01
CA PHE A 324 5.95 -8.43 -12.02
C PHE A 324 6.79 -9.38 -11.18
N GLY A 325 8.12 -9.38 -11.38
CA GLY A 325 9.03 -10.22 -10.62
C GLY A 325 8.94 -9.98 -9.12
N ILE A 326 8.99 -8.72 -8.70
CA ILE A 326 8.86 -8.33 -7.29
C ILE A 326 7.50 -8.75 -6.73
N ASN A 327 6.39 -8.41 -7.39
CA ASN A 327 5.07 -8.78 -6.92
C ASN A 327 4.91 -10.31 -6.81
N LEU A 328 5.44 -11.08 -7.76
CA LEU A 328 5.35 -12.54 -7.74
C LEU A 328 6.01 -13.14 -6.50
N VAL A 329 7.23 -12.72 -6.20
CA VAL A 329 7.99 -13.26 -5.06
C VAL A 329 7.41 -12.78 -3.73
N PHE A 330 7.11 -11.49 -3.59
CA PHE A 330 6.60 -10.99 -2.32
C PHE A 330 5.17 -11.44 -2.04
N LEU A 331 4.30 -11.61 -3.05
CA LEU A 331 2.99 -12.27 -2.88
C LEU A 331 3.15 -13.75 -2.47
N ALA A 332 4.16 -14.44 -3.01
CA ALA A 332 4.45 -15.80 -2.56
C ALA A 332 4.90 -15.85 -1.09
N TYR A 333 5.72 -14.89 -0.64
CA TYR A 333 6.10 -14.75 0.77
C TYR A 333 4.91 -14.41 1.66
N GLU A 334 3.99 -13.58 1.18
CA GLU A 334 2.75 -13.21 1.87
C GLU A 334 1.85 -14.43 2.04
N GLU A 335 1.57 -15.16 0.94
CA GLU A 335 0.76 -16.39 0.98
C GLU A 335 1.41 -17.50 1.82
N TRP A 336 2.75 -17.60 1.81
CA TRP A 336 3.47 -18.52 2.68
C TRP A 336 3.31 -18.16 4.17
N GLY A 337 2.99 -16.90 4.49
CA GLY A 337 2.86 -16.39 5.85
C GLY A 337 4.17 -15.86 6.45
N TYR A 338 5.26 -15.80 5.69
CA TYR A 338 6.55 -15.32 6.20
C TYR A 338 6.59 -13.79 6.31
N MET A 339 5.82 -13.05 5.49
CA MET A 339 5.75 -11.58 5.57
C MET A 339 5.25 -11.07 6.92
N ALA A 340 4.30 -11.76 7.54
CA ALA A 340 3.83 -11.43 8.87
C ALA A 340 4.96 -11.49 9.92
N ARG A 341 5.87 -12.49 9.79
CA ARG A 341 7.03 -12.63 10.69
C ARG A 341 8.03 -11.51 10.48
N ILE A 342 8.32 -11.15 9.24
CA ILE A 342 9.19 -10.01 8.92
C ILE A 342 8.61 -8.73 9.55
N SER A 343 7.32 -8.46 9.34
CA SER A 343 6.63 -7.29 9.92
C SER A 343 6.72 -7.27 11.45
N TYR A 344 6.53 -8.41 12.10
CA TYR A 344 6.65 -8.54 13.56
C TYR A 344 8.07 -8.25 14.06
N VAL A 345 9.09 -8.83 13.43
CA VAL A 345 10.50 -8.67 13.81
C VAL A 345 10.97 -7.21 13.71
N PHE A 346 10.44 -6.47 12.74
CA PHE A 346 10.80 -5.07 12.54
C PHE A 346 9.83 -4.08 13.19
N ASP A 347 8.78 -4.53 13.88
CA ASP A 347 7.76 -3.63 14.46
C ASP A 347 8.37 -2.63 15.44
N GLU A 348 9.22 -3.07 16.37
CA GLU A 348 9.94 -2.18 17.29
C GLU A 348 10.78 -1.13 16.55
N THR A 349 11.41 -1.54 15.44
CA THR A 349 12.22 -0.63 14.63
C THR A 349 11.34 0.40 13.92
N MET A 350 10.21 -0.02 13.36
CA MET A 350 9.24 0.88 12.72
C MET A 350 8.55 1.80 13.72
N ALA A 351 8.28 1.33 14.94
CA ALA A 351 7.70 2.14 16.01
C ALA A 351 8.57 3.35 16.39
N ARG A 352 9.89 3.25 16.27
CA ARG A 352 10.82 4.39 16.47
C ARG A 352 10.62 5.52 15.44
N PHE A 353 10.14 5.17 14.24
CA PHE A 353 9.75 6.13 13.20
C PHE A 353 8.27 6.57 13.30
N GLY A 354 7.53 6.08 14.27
CA GLY A 354 6.11 6.37 14.45
C GLY A 354 5.18 5.53 13.55
N LEU A 355 5.68 4.42 13.04
CA LEU A 355 5.01 3.50 12.12
C LEU A 355 4.75 2.14 12.77
N GLN A 356 3.94 1.31 12.13
CA GLN A 356 3.73 -0.10 12.47
C GLN A 356 4.66 -0.99 11.63
N GLY A 357 4.93 -2.21 12.09
CA GLY A 357 5.70 -3.21 11.32
C GLY A 357 5.11 -3.52 9.94
N LYS A 358 3.79 -3.36 9.76
CA LYS A 358 3.12 -3.47 8.46
C LYS A 358 3.67 -2.49 7.41
N SER A 359 4.25 -1.36 7.83
CA SER A 359 4.85 -0.35 6.93
C SER A 359 6.12 -0.84 6.23
N LEU A 360 6.74 -1.90 6.75
CA LEU A 360 7.95 -2.46 6.14
C LEU A 360 7.70 -3.02 4.74
N MET A 361 6.54 -3.66 4.51
CA MET A 361 6.19 -4.21 3.20
C MET A 361 6.13 -3.15 2.09
N PRO A 362 5.40 -2.03 2.25
CA PRO A 362 5.50 -0.88 1.34
C PRO A 362 6.93 -0.44 1.07
N PHE A 363 7.78 -0.34 2.09
CA PHE A 363 9.17 0.09 1.92
C PHE A 363 9.98 -0.88 1.07
N LEU A 364 9.86 -2.18 1.31
CA LEU A 364 10.53 -3.19 0.50
C LEU A 364 10.11 -3.13 -0.97
N MET A 365 8.82 -2.93 -1.22
CA MET A 365 8.33 -2.78 -2.60
C MET A 365 8.87 -1.52 -3.28
N CYS A 366 9.18 -0.44 -2.53
CA CYS A 366 9.73 0.80 -3.08
C CYS A 366 11.14 0.62 -3.66
N PHE A 367 11.97 -0.28 -3.14
CA PHE A 367 13.25 -0.63 -3.77
C PHE A 367 13.09 -1.12 -5.20
N GLY A 368 11.94 -1.71 -5.50
CA GLY A 368 11.54 -2.02 -6.86
C GLY A 368 10.93 -0.81 -7.57
N CYS A 369 9.77 -0.42 -7.11
CA CYS A 369 9.01 0.68 -7.69
C CYS A 369 8.22 1.40 -6.60
N THR A 370 8.44 2.70 -6.46
CA THR A 370 7.73 3.53 -5.48
C THR A 370 6.20 3.47 -5.67
N MET A 371 5.72 3.38 -6.92
CA MET A 371 4.29 3.21 -7.21
C MET A 371 3.74 1.91 -6.60
N GLY A 372 4.52 0.81 -6.67
CA GLY A 372 4.18 -0.48 -6.05
C GLY A 372 4.14 -0.40 -4.53
N GLY A 373 5.15 0.24 -3.94
CA GLY A 373 5.21 0.44 -2.49
C GLY A 373 4.07 1.30 -1.95
N VAL A 374 3.77 2.40 -2.61
CA VAL A 374 2.64 3.28 -2.25
C VAL A 374 1.31 2.51 -2.30
N SER A 375 1.08 1.71 -3.35
CA SER A 375 -0.13 0.87 -3.42
C SER A 375 -0.19 -0.20 -2.33
N GLY A 376 0.97 -0.68 -1.86
CA GLY A 376 1.09 -1.62 -0.75
C GLY A 376 0.71 -1.02 0.61
N ALA A 377 0.72 0.29 0.75
CA ALA A 377 0.37 0.98 2.00
C ALA A 377 -1.12 0.82 2.39
N ARG A 378 -1.96 0.28 1.52
CA ARG A 378 -3.37 -0.06 1.81
C ARG A 378 -3.55 -1.01 3.00
N VAL A 379 -2.55 -1.82 3.32
CA VAL A 379 -2.60 -2.75 4.47
C VAL A 379 -2.51 -2.04 5.82
N ILE A 380 -2.27 -0.73 5.83
CA ILE A 380 -2.17 0.09 7.03
C ILE A 380 -3.55 0.67 7.33
N ASP A 381 -4.10 0.33 8.47
CA ASP A 381 -5.47 0.66 8.86
C ASP A 381 -5.64 2.17 9.10
N SER A 382 -4.72 2.80 9.83
CA SER A 382 -4.77 4.24 10.14
C SER A 382 -4.38 5.10 8.93
N TRP A 383 -5.27 6.02 8.52
CA TRP A 383 -5.00 6.96 7.41
C TRP A 383 -3.72 7.78 7.65
N GLY A 384 -3.53 8.30 8.86
CA GLY A 384 -2.36 9.11 9.18
C GLY A 384 -1.05 8.32 9.11
N GLN A 385 -1.01 7.09 9.64
CA GLN A 385 0.15 6.20 9.53
C GLN A 385 0.37 5.75 8.09
N ARG A 386 -0.70 5.49 7.32
CA ARG A 386 -0.64 5.17 5.90
C ARG A 386 -0.04 6.32 5.10
N MET A 387 -0.51 7.56 5.32
CA MET A 387 0.04 8.75 4.68
C MET A 387 1.51 8.97 5.04
N LEU A 388 1.87 8.86 6.32
CA LEU A 388 3.25 8.98 6.79
C LEU A 388 4.16 7.91 6.16
N THR A 389 3.68 6.67 6.04
CA THR A 389 4.41 5.59 5.35
C THR A 389 4.64 5.93 3.87
N MET A 390 3.62 6.43 3.16
CA MET A 390 3.77 6.84 1.76
C MET A 390 4.77 8.00 1.62
N MET A 391 4.75 8.98 2.52
CA MET A 391 5.71 10.09 2.53
C MET A 391 7.14 9.60 2.75
N MET A 392 7.37 8.71 3.72
CA MET A 392 8.69 8.12 3.96
C MET A 392 9.16 7.22 2.82
N ALA A 393 8.23 6.51 2.17
CA ALA A 393 8.50 5.66 1.03
C ALA A 393 9.12 6.41 -0.16
N TRP A 394 8.88 7.72 -0.28
CA TRP A 394 9.46 8.57 -1.30
C TRP A 394 10.98 8.79 -1.12
N ALA A 395 11.51 8.62 0.08
CA ALA A 395 12.95 8.67 0.34
C ALA A 395 13.70 7.43 -0.19
N ILE A 396 12.99 6.34 -0.46
CA ILE A 396 13.62 5.07 -0.82
C ILE A 396 13.98 5.06 -2.31
N PRO A 397 15.26 4.85 -2.65
CA PRO A 397 15.70 4.76 -4.04
C PRO A 397 15.03 3.59 -4.76
N CYS A 398 14.37 3.85 -5.88
CA CYS A 398 13.73 2.82 -6.69
C CYS A 398 14.74 2.12 -7.63
N ALA A 399 14.30 1.09 -8.35
CA ALA A 399 15.13 0.32 -9.28
C ALA A 399 15.88 1.19 -10.29
N THR A 400 15.25 2.24 -10.82
CA THR A 400 15.90 3.17 -11.74
C THR A 400 17.09 3.86 -11.11
N THR A 401 16.93 4.32 -9.87
CA THR A 401 18.04 4.93 -9.14
C THR A 401 19.20 3.94 -8.99
N TRP A 402 18.91 2.68 -8.69
CA TRP A 402 19.91 1.60 -8.61
C TRP A 402 20.50 1.18 -9.97
N GLY A 403 19.83 1.49 -11.07
CA GLY A 403 20.38 1.32 -12.41
C GLY A 403 21.36 2.44 -12.80
N VAL A 404 21.11 3.66 -12.36
CA VAL A 404 21.85 4.88 -12.78
C VAL A 404 23.01 5.18 -11.83
N VAL A 405 22.74 5.20 -10.53
CA VAL A 405 23.71 5.67 -9.52
C VAL A 405 25.00 4.84 -9.47
N PRO A 406 24.97 3.50 -9.47
CA PRO A 406 26.22 2.72 -9.45
C PRO A 406 27.09 2.96 -10.69
N VAL A 407 26.48 3.14 -11.86
CA VAL A 407 27.21 3.43 -13.11
C VAL A 407 27.95 4.75 -12.98
N LEU A 408 27.25 5.81 -12.59
CA LEU A 408 27.88 7.12 -12.38
C LEU A 408 28.92 7.08 -11.24
N ALA A 409 28.60 6.40 -10.14
CA ALA A 409 29.52 6.29 -9.01
C ALA A 409 30.84 5.59 -9.39
N VAL A 410 30.76 4.48 -10.15
CA VAL A 410 31.97 3.78 -10.63
C VAL A 410 32.75 4.63 -11.62
N THR A 411 32.08 5.32 -12.53
CA THR A 411 32.72 6.15 -13.56
C THR A 411 33.51 7.31 -12.94
N PHE A 412 32.92 8.04 -11.97
CA PHE A 412 33.54 9.24 -11.40
C PHE A 412 34.44 8.95 -10.19
N PHE A 413 34.12 7.91 -9.42
CA PHE A 413 34.79 7.67 -8.13
C PHE A 413 35.54 6.33 -8.07
N GLY A 414 35.46 5.49 -9.11
CA GLY A 414 36.19 4.21 -9.19
C GLY A 414 36.06 3.37 -7.93
N ALA A 415 37.18 3.15 -7.21
CA ALA A 415 37.19 2.42 -5.94
C ALA A 415 36.40 3.09 -4.81
N GLY A 416 36.08 4.39 -4.92
CA GLY A 416 35.24 5.13 -3.97
C GLY A 416 33.73 4.93 -4.16
N ALA A 417 33.29 4.29 -5.25
CA ALA A 417 31.87 4.08 -5.54
C ALA A 417 31.09 3.37 -4.42
N PRO A 418 31.62 2.35 -3.72
CA PRO A 418 30.91 1.72 -2.59
C PRO A 418 30.64 2.69 -1.45
N LEU A 419 31.52 3.67 -1.23
CA LEU A 419 31.33 4.69 -0.20
C LEU A 419 30.17 5.63 -0.55
N VAL A 420 30.05 6.05 -1.82
CA VAL A 420 28.93 6.85 -2.31
C VAL A 420 27.60 6.09 -2.15
N ILE A 421 27.58 4.81 -2.49
CA ILE A 421 26.39 3.94 -2.31
C ILE A 421 26.03 3.81 -0.83
N ALA A 422 27.01 3.61 0.04
CA ALA A 422 26.79 3.55 1.49
C ALA A 422 26.24 4.88 2.03
N ALA A 423 26.77 6.01 1.57
CA ALA A 423 26.29 7.34 1.93
C ALA A 423 24.82 7.55 1.53
N ILE A 424 24.40 7.06 0.36
CA ILE A 424 23.00 7.11 -0.07
C ILE A 424 22.08 6.35 0.89
N PHE A 425 22.49 5.16 1.36
CA PHE A 425 21.70 4.42 2.37
C PHE A 425 21.59 5.20 3.69
N VAL A 426 22.67 5.82 4.16
CA VAL A 426 22.66 6.63 5.37
C VAL A 426 21.73 7.84 5.21
N VAL A 427 21.82 8.56 4.09
CA VAL A 427 20.97 9.71 3.80
C VAL A 427 19.50 9.28 3.62
N CYS A 428 19.24 8.11 3.04
CA CYS A 428 17.88 7.56 2.95
C CYS A 428 17.25 7.38 4.35
N LEU A 429 17.96 6.74 5.27
CA LEU A 429 17.50 6.58 6.66
C LEU A 429 17.34 7.92 7.37
N PHE A 430 18.26 8.86 7.13
CA PHE A 430 18.17 10.22 7.66
C PHE A 430 16.94 10.95 7.12
N MET A 431 16.65 10.88 5.82
CA MET A 431 15.46 11.49 5.22
C MET A 431 14.17 10.88 5.77
N MET A 432 14.11 9.55 5.95
CA MET A 432 12.98 8.91 6.60
C MET A 432 12.79 9.44 8.03
N TRP A 433 13.89 9.60 8.79
CA TRP A 433 13.83 10.15 10.14
C TRP A 433 13.35 11.61 10.13
N VAL A 434 13.83 12.46 9.22
CA VAL A 434 13.41 13.86 9.06
C VAL A 434 11.91 13.94 8.75
N VAL A 435 11.42 13.16 7.79
CA VAL A 435 9.99 13.08 7.45
C VAL A 435 9.17 12.67 8.67
N GLY A 436 9.64 11.67 9.43
CA GLY A 436 8.98 11.22 10.67
C GLY A 436 8.91 12.30 11.75
N LYS A 437 9.97 13.08 11.90
CA LYS A 437 10.03 14.19 12.88
C LYS A 437 9.14 15.36 12.49
N ILE A 438 9.11 15.73 11.22
CA ILE A 438 8.35 16.90 10.73
C ILE A 438 6.85 16.58 10.64
N PHE A 439 6.49 15.45 10.03
CA PHE A 439 5.10 15.13 9.70
C PHE A 439 4.45 14.15 10.69
N GLY A 440 5.27 13.34 11.41
CA GLY A 440 4.77 12.36 12.37
C GLY A 440 3.85 12.93 13.46
N PRO A 441 4.19 14.05 14.12
CA PRO A 441 3.34 14.64 15.17
C PRO A 441 1.93 15.03 14.68
N LYS A 442 1.82 15.39 13.39
CA LYS A 442 0.53 15.81 12.78
C LYS A 442 -0.27 14.63 12.23
N LEU A 443 0.40 13.63 11.65
CA LEU A 443 -0.25 12.51 10.96
C LEU A 443 -0.45 11.29 11.85
N ALA A 444 0.47 11.04 12.77
CA ALA A 444 0.45 9.89 13.68
C ALA A 444 0.83 10.34 15.10
N PRO A 445 -0.03 11.12 15.80
CA PRO A 445 0.21 11.52 17.18
C PRO A 445 0.36 10.28 18.07
N LYS A 446 1.13 10.41 19.15
CA LYS A 446 1.50 9.27 20.00
C LYS A 446 0.27 8.53 20.56
N ASP A 447 -0.76 9.28 20.89
CA ASP A 447 -2.00 8.76 21.50
C ASP A 447 -2.90 8.00 20.51
N ALA A 448 -2.73 8.26 19.19
CA ALA A 448 -3.44 7.57 18.11
C ALA A 448 -2.66 6.39 17.50
N ARG A 449 -1.51 6.02 18.08
CA ARG A 449 -0.71 4.89 17.59
C ARG A 449 -1.27 3.60 18.16
N ALA A 450 -2.09 2.91 17.38
CA ALA A 450 -2.43 1.54 17.68
C ALA A 450 -1.16 0.66 17.59
N GLY A 451 -0.86 -0.09 18.64
CA GLY A 451 0.21 -1.10 18.60
C GLY A 451 -0.10 -2.17 17.54
N LEU A 452 0.93 -2.83 17.04
CA LEU A 452 0.75 -3.93 16.10
C LEU A 452 0.10 -5.12 16.82
N VAL A 453 -1.19 -5.28 16.67
CA VAL A 453 -1.88 -6.53 16.99
C VAL A 453 -1.92 -7.35 15.70
N MET A 454 -0.97 -8.27 15.56
CA MET A 454 -0.90 -9.15 14.37
C MET A 454 -0.87 -10.60 14.83
N GLU A 455 -1.79 -11.37 14.31
CA GLU A 455 -1.72 -12.81 14.40
C GLU A 455 -0.75 -13.35 13.35
N LEU A 456 0.10 -14.28 13.78
CA LEU A 456 1.01 -14.94 12.88
C LEU A 456 0.25 -16.08 12.19
N PRO A 457 -0.08 -15.96 10.90
CA PRO A 457 -0.78 -17.01 10.19
C PRO A 457 0.07 -18.27 10.15
N PRO A 458 -0.53 -19.48 10.19
CA PRO A 458 0.22 -20.72 10.02
C PRO A 458 0.88 -20.74 8.64
N TYR A 459 2.05 -21.40 8.56
CA TYR A 459 2.68 -21.63 7.26
C TYR A 459 1.83 -22.59 6.42
N HIS A 460 1.59 -22.21 5.19
CA HIS A 460 0.95 -23.07 4.20
C HIS A 460 1.61 -22.93 2.84
N LYS A 461 1.49 -23.96 2.02
CA LYS A 461 2.07 -23.94 0.67
C LYS A 461 1.38 -22.86 -0.16
N PRO A 462 2.13 -21.93 -0.80
CA PRO A 462 1.55 -20.91 -1.65
C PRO A 462 0.74 -21.53 -2.79
N ARG A 463 -0.44 -21.00 -3.03
CA ARG A 463 -1.27 -21.38 -4.17
C ARG A 463 -0.80 -20.61 -5.39
N MET A 464 0.19 -21.14 -6.10
CA MET A 464 0.87 -20.47 -7.22
C MET A 464 -0.07 -19.88 -8.27
N LYS A 465 -1.23 -20.48 -8.50
CA LYS A 465 -2.26 -19.94 -9.42
C LYS A 465 -2.77 -18.56 -8.94
N ASN A 466 -3.02 -18.41 -7.63
CA ASN A 466 -3.50 -17.15 -7.05
C ASN A 466 -2.39 -16.09 -7.06
N VAL A 467 -1.18 -16.49 -6.66
CA VAL A 467 0.02 -15.64 -6.68
C VAL A 467 0.28 -15.09 -8.09
N LEU A 468 0.28 -15.98 -9.09
CA LEU A 468 0.51 -15.59 -10.48
C LEU A 468 -0.60 -14.66 -11.00
N ARG A 469 -1.87 -15.00 -10.76
CA ARG A 469 -3.00 -14.15 -11.14
C ARG A 469 -2.93 -12.78 -10.47
N GLY A 470 -2.62 -12.74 -9.17
CA GLY A 470 -2.46 -11.49 -8.41
C GLY A 470 -1.32 -10.63 -8.95
N ALA A 471 -0.15 -11.25 -9.21
CA ALA A 471 1.00 -10.56 -9.78
C ALA A 471 0.69 -10.00 -11.19
N LEU A 472 0.06 -10.78 -12.07
CA LEU A 472 -0.34 -10.34 -13.42
C LEU A 472 -1.33 -9.18 -13.38
N LEU A 473 -2.38 -9.26 -12.55
CA LEU A 473 -3.39 -8.19 -12.46
C LEU A 473 -2.79 -6.88 -11.92
N LYS A 474 -1.95 -6.96 -10.88
CA LYS A 474 -1.24 -5.80 -10.34
C LYS A 474 -0.33 -5.18 -11.40
N SER A 475 0.50 -5.99 -12.06
CA SER A 475 1.44 -5.53 -13.08
C SER A 475 0.74 -4.93 -14.30
N TRP A 476 -0.36 -5.53 -14.78
CA TRP A 476 -1.17 -4.99 -15.87
C TRP A 476 -1.82 -3.64 -15.53
N SER A 477 -2.33 -3.51 -14.31
CA SER A 477 -2.87 -2.23 -13.83
C SER A 477 -1.80 -1.13 -13.82
N MET A 478 -0.58 -1.47 -13.40
CA MET A 478 0.56 -0.55 -13.37
C MET A 478 1.02 -0.19 -14.79
N PHE A 479 1.15 -1.18 -15.68
CA PHE A 479 1.51 -0.95 -17.09
C PHE A 479 0.61 0.09 -17.74
N ARG A 480 -0.72 -0.08 -17.64
CA ARG A 480 -1.67 0.84 -18.27
C ARG A 480 -1.55 2.29 -17.76
N ARG A 481 -1.23 2.48 -16.49
CA ARG A 481 -1.05 3.80 -15.89
C ARG A 481 0.30 4.40 -16.27
N ALA A 482 1.37 3.61 -16.13
CA ALA A 482 2.73 4.04 -16.45
C ALA A 482 2.88 4.39 -17.93
N PHE A 483 2.40 3.55 -18.85
CA PHE A 483 2.54 3.77 -20.29
C PHE A 483 1.99 5.12 -20.75
N LYS A 484 0.79 5.52 -20.28
CA LYS A 484 0.19 6.81 -20.65
C LYS A 484 1.05 7.99 -20.23
N ILE A 485 1.58 7.94 -19.01
CA ILE A 485 2.41 9.01 -18.46
C ILE A 485 3.76 9.05 -19.17
N VAL A 486 4.40 7.89 -19.33
CA VAL A 486 5.69 7.77 -20.03
C VAL A 486 5.58 8.26 -21.48
N ALA A 487 4.56 7.82 -22.22
CA ALA A 487 4.37 8.24 -23.62
C ALA A 487 4.19 9.76 -23.74
N LEU A 488 3.37 10.37 -22.86
CA LEU A 488 3.17 11.81 -22.86
C LEU A 488 4.47 12.57 -22.60
N PHE A 489 5.21 12.19 -21.57
CA PHE A 489 6.45 12.90 -21.22
C PHE A 489 7.58 12.64 -22.21
N THR A 490 7.70 11.42 -22.75
CA THR A 490 8.66 11.14 -23.83
C THR A 490 8.37 11.99 -25.05
N LEU A 491 7.08 12.18 -25.40
CA LEU A 491 6.69 13.08 -26.48
C LEU A 491 7.09 14.54 -26.20
N VAL A 492 6.86 15.03 -24.98
CA VAL A 492 7.22 16.41 -24.59
C VAL A 492 8.74 16.60 -24.64
N ILE A 493 9.52 15.66 -24.08
CA ILE A 493 10.99 15.71 -24.13
C ILE A 493 11.47 15.68 -25.60
N TRP A 494 10.90 14.79 -26.41
CA TRP A 494 11.23 14.70 -27.83
C TRP A 494 10.95 16.01 -28.56
N LEU A 495 9.82 16.67 -28.32
CA LEU A 495 9.50 17.98 -28.89
C LEU A 495 10.49 19.07 -28.48
N LEU A 496 10.97 19.04 -27.23
CA LEU A 496 11.95 20.01 -26.72
C LEU A 496 13.37 19.76 -27.25
N THR A 497 13.71 18.51 -27.56
CA THR A 497 15.05 18.13 -28.05
C THR A 497 15.13 18.02 -29.56
N TYR A 498 13.97 17.95 -30.24
CA TYR A 498 13.94 17.77 -31.68
C TYR A 498 14.43 19.03 -32.42
N THR A 499 15.41 18.86 -33.33
CA THR A 499 15.91 19.90 -34.22
C THR A 499 15.96 19.38 -35.62
N ALA A 500 15.62 20.20 -36.59
CA ALA A 500 15.70 19.84 -38.00
C ALA A 500 17.18 19.79 -38.50
N SER A 501 18.07 20.54 -37.85
CA SER A 501 19.51 20.58 -38.12
C SER A 501 20.28 19.40 -37.56
N GLY A 502 19.70 18.67 -36.59
CA GLY A 502 20.40 17.63 -35.83
C GLY A 502 21.36 18.16 -34.75
N ASN A 503 21.51 19.48 -34.61
CA ASN A 503 22.37 20.11 -33.60
C ASN A 503 21.58 20.39 -32.32
N MET A 504 22.11 19.97 -31.19
CA MET A 504 21.46 20.17 -29.90
C MET A 504 21.35 21.66 -29.50
N GLU A 505 22.31 22.48 -29.96
CA GLU A 505 22.35 23.92 -29.71
C GLU A 505 21.13 24.68 -30.26
N ASP A 506 20.52 24.16 -31.33
CA ASP A 506 19.32 24.73 -31.93
C ASP A 506 18.03 24.28 -31.23
N SER A 507 18.13 23.45 -30.19
CA SER A 507 16.96 22.89 -29.52
C SER A 507 16.36 23.88 -28.49
N ALA A 508 15.04 23.78 -28.33
CA ALA A 508 14.37 24.55 -27.28
C ALA A 508 14.88 24.19 -25.88
N LEU A 509 15.30 22.94 -25.68
CA LEU A 509 15.87 22.47 -24.41
C LEU A 509 17.18 23.19 -24.08
N TYR A 510 18.07 23.39 -25.09
CA TYR A 510 19.32 24.12 -24.93
C TYR A 510 19.06 25.59 -24.58
N ALA A 511 18.17 26.27 -25.31
CA ALA A 511 17.84 27.67 -25.05
C ALA A 511 17.28 27.88 -23.62
N ILE A 512 16.41 27.00 -23.15
CA ILE A 512 15.88 27.01 -21.80
C ILE A 512 17.01 26.74 -20.79
N GLY A 513 17.84 25.73 -21.06
CA GLY A 513 18.95 25.33 -20.19
C GLY A 513 19.92 26.48 -19.95
N MET A 514 20.38 27.12 -21.01
CA MET A 514 21.31 28.27 -20.92
C MET A 514 20.70 29.46 -20.16
N ALA A 515 19.39 29.70 -20.33
CA ALA A 515 18.71 30.78 -19.61
C ALA A 515 18.63 30.54 -18.10
N ILE A 516 18.55 29.30 -17.65
CA ILE A 516 18.47 28.95 -16.22
C ILE A 516 19.84 28.65 -15.59
N GLU A 517 20.93 28.56 -16.36
CA GLU A 517 22.25 28.17 -15.87
C GLU A 517 22.76 29.00 -14.67
N PRO A 518 22.61 30.34 -14.61
CA PRO A 518 23.03 31.11 -13.44
C PRO A 518 22.35 30.67 -12.14
N PHE A 519 21.12 30.16 -12.23
CA PHE A 519 20.37 29.65 -11.09
C PHE A 519 20.80 28.21 -10.73
N THR A 520 21.07 27.36 -11.71
CA THR A 520 21.39 25.95 -11.48
C THR A 520 22.75 25.76 -10.81
N ARG A 521 23.70 26.64 -11.13
CA ARG A 521 25.05 26.65 -10.52
C ARG A 521 25.05 26.90 -9.02
N ILE A 522 24.00 27.53 -8.47
CA ILE A 522 23.80 27.69 -7.01
C ILE A 522 23.72 26.32 -6.33
N PHE A 523 23.17 25.32 -7.02
CA PHE A 523 23.01 23.95 -6.50
C PHE A 523 24.21 23.04 -6.86
N GLY A 524 25.27 23.60 -7.47
CA GLY A 524 26.43 22.82 -7.90
C GLY A 524 26.20 21.98 -9.14
N MET A 525 25.19 22.30 -9.96
CA MET A 525 24.83 21.60 -11.19
C MET A 525 24.88 22.56 -12.37
N GLY A 526 25.46 22.12 -13.50
CA GLY A 526 25.32 22.82 -14.78
C GLY A 526 23.87 22.74 -15.29
N TRP A 527 23.56 23.44 -16.38
CA TRP A 527 22.23 23.39 -16.96
C TRP A 527 21.88 21.98 -17.46
N GLU A 528 22.84 21.19 -17.90
CA GLU A 528 22.70 19.83 -18.42
C GLU A 528 22.24 18.87 -17.32
N THR A 529 22.97 18.85 -16.21
CA THR A 529 22.67 18.00 -15.05
C THR A 529 21.39 18.44 -14.35
N PHE A 530 21.14 19.75 -14.28
CA PHE A 530 19.90 20.28 -13.72
C PHE A 530 18.68 19.93 -14.60
N THR A 531 18.81 20.04 -15.92
CA THR A 531 17.74 19.65 -16.85
C THR A 531 17.43 18.16 -16.74
N ALA A 532 18.47 17.31 -16.63
CA ALA A 532 18.29 15.89 -16.41
C ALA A 532 17.58 15.61 -15.06
N TRP A 533 17.95 16.34 -14.00
CA TRP A 533 17.27 16.28 -12.71
C TRP A 533 15.80 16.73 -12.80
N PHE A 534 15.50 17.80 -13.55
CA PHE A 534 14.15 18.31 -13.75
C PHE A 534 13.30 17.32 -14.54
N CYS A 535 13.82 16.74 -15.61
CA CYS A 535 13.13 15.71 -16.37
C CYS A 535 12.85 14.45 -15.53
N ALA A 536 13.73 14.14 -14.58
CA ALA A 536 13.54 13.04 -13.64
C ALA A 536 12.33 13.21 -12.71
N LEU A 537 11.82 14.43 -12.51
CA LEU A 537 10.55 14.66 -11.79
C LEU A 537 9.36 13.98 -12.48
N ALA A 538 9.39 13.95 -13.79
CA ALA A 538 8.36 13.30 -14.58
C ALA A 538 8.61 11.79 -14.71
N ILE A 539 9.82 11.43 -15.16
CA ILE A 539 10.26 10.05 -15.39
C ILE A 539 11.73 9.97 -14.99
N LYS A 540 12.05 9.25 -13.90
CA LYS A 540 13.45 9.15 -13.41
C LYS A 540 14.43 8.64 -14.45
N GLU A 541 13.99 7.76 -15.28
CA GLU A 541 14.79 7.15 -16.36
C GLU A 541 15.18 8.13 -17.46
N SER A 542 14.40 9.18 -17.66
CA SER A 542 14.72 10.20 -18.67
C SER A 542 16.00 10.97 -18.36
N ALA A 543 16.45 10.99 -17.11
CA ALA A 543 17.66 11.69 -16.70
C ALA A 543 18.89 11.24 -17.50
N VAL A 544 19.13 9.92 -17.58
CA VAL A 544 20.27 9.39 -18.35
C VAL A 544 20.07 9.62 -19.84
N GLY A 545 18.84 9.51 -20.32
CA GLY A 545 18.51 9.81 -21.70
C GLY A 545 18.80 11.25 -22.10
N VAL A 546 18.44 12.21 -21.23
CA VAL A 546 18.73 13.63 -21.44
C VAL A 546 20.24 13.89 -21.43
N LEU A 547 20.98 13.34 -20.43
CA LEU A 547 22.44 13.47 -20.39
C LEU A 547 23.11 12.88 -21.63
N SER A 548 22.63 11.72 -22.11
CA SER A 548 23.14 11.11 -23.34
C SER A 548 22.84 11.95 -24.58
N ALA A 549 21.65 12.53 -24.68
CA ALA A 549 21.27 13.38 -25.79
C ALA A 549 22.10 14.66 -25.82
N VAL A 550 22.33 15.27 -24.64
CA VAL A 550 23.07 16.52 -24.52
C VAL A 550 24.56 16.32 -24.83
N PHE A 551 25.19 15.29 -24.29
CA PHE A 551 26.65 15.09 -24.40
C PHE A 551 27.09 14.28 -25.62
N ALA A 552 26.27 13.31 -26.08
CA ALA A 552 26.61 12.48 -27.22
C ALA A 552 26.10 13.05 -28.55
N GLY A 553 25.38 14.18 -28.56
CA GLY A 553 24.77 14.76 -29.74
C GLY A 553 23.75 13.82 -30.44
N SER A 554 23.36 12.74 -29.76
CA SER A 554 22.42 11.77 -30.31
C SER A 554 21.00 12.16 -29.96
N THR A 555 20.17 12.36 -30.97
CA THR A 555 18.74 12.68 -30.83
C THR A 555 17.89 11.54 -30.22
N THR A 556 18.53 10.51 -29.67
CA THR A 556 17.87 9.30 -29.16
C THR A 556 18.16 9.04 -27.68
N PRO A 557 17.37 9.66 -26.79
CA PRO A 557 17.62 9.66 -25.33
C PRO A 557 17.67 8.28 -24.65
N ASN A 558 17.11 7.23 -25.27
CA ASN A 558 16.88 5.95 -24.57
C ASN A 558 17.76 4.78 -25.05
N ALA A 559 18.56 4.93 -26.12
CA ALA A 559 19.42 3.85 -26.63
C ALA A 559 20.44 3.39 -25.59
N ALA A 560 20.90 4.31 -24.76
CA ALA A 560 21.88 4.07 -23.71
C ALA A 560 21.33 3.25 -22.53
N ILE A 561 20.08 3.52 -22.12
CA ILE A 561 19.43 2.78 -21.02
C ILE A 561 19.11 1.36 -21.47
N VAL A 562 18.64 1.23 -22.71
CA VAL A 562 18.34 -0.08 -23.30
C VAL A 562 19.63 -0.92 -23.39
N GLY A 563 20.73 -0.34 -23.85
CA GLY A 563 22.04 -1.01 -23.91
C GLY A 563 22.56 -1.43 -22.53
N ALA A 564 22.47 -0.57 -21.51
CA ALA A 564 22.91 -0.88 -20.16
C ALA A 564 22.08 -1.99 -19.50
N VAL A 565 20.77 -2.04 -19.74
CA VAL A 565 19.87 -3.03 -19.12
C VAL A 565 19.86 -4.35 -19.89
N THR A 566 20.01 -4.34 -21.20
CA THR A 566 19.99 -5.55 -22.04
C THR A 566 21.36 -6.21 -22.20
N GLY A 567 22.42 -5.62 -21.65
CA GLY A 567 23.79 -6.12 -21.87
C GLY A 567 24.30 -5.94 -23.31
N THR A 568 23.55 -5.26 -24.17
CA THR A 568 23.93 -4.96 -25.55
C THR A 568 24.79 -3.69 -25.65
N ALA A 569 25.54 -3.39 -24.58
CA ALA A 569 26.44 -2.24 -24.47
C ALA A 569 27.56 -2.17 -25.56
N ALA A 570 27.55 -3.10 -26.50
CA ALA A 570 28.45 -3.07 -27.66
C ALA A 570 28.17 -1.95 -28.67
N ILE A 571 27.07 -1.17 -28.52
CA ILE A 571 26.65 -0.16 -29.47
C ILE A 571 26.80 1.29 -28.96
N ALA A 572 27.00 1.50 -27.68
CA ALA A 572 27.33 2.82 -27.11
C ALA A 572 28.62 2.73 -26.32
N PRO A 573 29.76 3.15 -26.87
CA PRO A 573 31.00 3.21 -26.08
C PRO A 573 30.77 4.17 -24.91
N ASN A 574 30.88 3.62 -23.69
CA ASN A 574 31.14 4.34 -22.44
C ASN A 574 30.41 5.67 -22.24
N ILE A 575 29.04 5.61 -22.15
CA ILE A 575 28.27 6.80 -21.73
C ILE A 575 28.85 7.42 -20.46
N GLY A 576 29.32 6.60 -19.54
CA GLY A 576 30.03 7.07 -18.37
C GLY A 576 31.25 7.93 -18.73
N GLU A 577 32.07 7.51 -19.68
CA GLU A 577 33.25 8.26 -20.10
C GLU A 577 32.88 9.55 -20.84
N ILE A 578 31.83 9.53 -21.67
CA ILE A 578 31.34 10.75 -22.34
C ILE A 578 30.83 11.75 -21.29
N ILE A 579 30.06 11.32 -20.32
CA ILE A 579 29.57 12.16 -19.22
C ILE A 579 30.77 12.66 -18.38
N ALA A 580 31.75 11.80 -18.07
CA ALA A 580 32.93 12.17 -17.29
C ALA A 580 33.85 13.18 -17.99
N ALA A 581 33.82 13.27 -19.33
CA ALA A 581 34.55 14.28 -20.08
C ALA A 581 33.97 15.70 -19.97
N HIS A 582 32.67 15.82 -19.59
CA HIS A 582 31.94 17.09 -19.58
C HIS A 582 31.55 17.55 -18.18
N ILE A 583 31.48 16.67 -17.19
CA ILE A 583 31.02 16.95 -15.83
C ILE A 583 32.16 16.72 -14.84
N SER A 584 32.33 17.61 -13.89
CA SER A 584 33.31 17.45 -12.80
C SER A 584 32.82 16.43 -11.75
N ALA A 585 33.77 15.81 -11.03
CA ALA A 585 33.43 14.85 -9.94
C ALA A 585 32.54 15.48 -8.84
N PRO A 586 32.76 16.73 -8.37
CA PRO A 586 31.82 17.38 -7.45
C PRO A 586 30.42 17.57 -8.01
N GLU A 587 30.30 17.94 -9.27
CA GLU A 587 29.01 18.09 -9.95
C GLU A 587 28.28 16.74 -10.12
N ALA A 588 29.01 15.69 -10.47
CA ALA A 588 28.47 14.33 -10.53
C ALA A 588 27.93 13.88 -9.17
N LEU A 589 28.64 14.19 -8.07
CA LEU A 589 28.19 13.90 -6.72
C LEU A 589 26.91 14.67 -6.38
N ALA A 590 26.86 15.97 -6.71
CA ALA A 590 25.66 16.80 -6.55
C ALA A 590 24.46 16.20 -7.29
N PHE A 591 24.65 15.83 -8.56
CA PHE A 591 23.60 15.23 -9.37
C PHE A 591 23.13 13.89 -8.79
N ILE A 592 24.05 13.00 -8.37
CA ILE A 592 23.71 11.69 -7.79
C ILE A 592 22.79 11.86 -6.57
N PHE A 593 23.11 12.77 -5.66
CA PHE A 593 22.29 12.99 -4.47
C PHE A 593 20.98 13.71 -4.77
N ALA A 594 21.01 14.76 -5.59
CA ALA A 594 19.81 15.47 -6.02
C ALA A 594 18.83 14.53 -6.76
N PHE A 595 19.33 13.72 -7.70
CA PHE A 595 18.55 12.75 -8.46
C PHE A 595 17.95 11.64 -7.58
N THR A 596 18.74 11.12 -6.63
CA THR A 596 18.32 10.02 -5.76
C THR A 596 17.17 10.44 -4.87
N PHE A 597 17.28 11.60 -4.20
CA PHE A 597 16.32 12.08 -3.20
C PHE A 597 15.29 13.06 -3.76
N ASN A 598 15.19 13.17 -5.07
CA ASN A 598 14.13 13.88 -5.74
C ASN A 598 12.77 13.21 -5.50
N MET A 599 11.67 13.96 -5.68
CA MET A 599 10.34 13.36 -5.63
C MET A 599 10.26 12.18 -6.62
N PRO A 600 9.48 11.14 -6.32
CA PRO A 600 9.33 10.02 -7.23
C PRO A 600 8.63 10.46 -8.53
N CYS A 601 8.72 9.61 -9.57
CA CYS A 601 8.14 9.92 -10.88
C CYS A 601 6.63 10.26 -10.79
N ALA A 602 6.12 10.99 -11.79
CA ALA A 602 4.72 11.44 -11.86
C ALA A 602 3.70 10.30 -11.69
N ALA A 603 4.03 9.08 -12.15
CA ALA A 603 3.20 7.90 -11.96
C ALA A 603 3.06 7.52 -10.48
N SER A 604 4.15 7.60 -9.71
CA SER A 604 4.13 7.33 -8.25
C SER A 604 3.38 8.43 -7.49
N CYS A 605 3.55 9.69 -7.89
CA CYS A 605 2.79 10.82 -7.32
C CYS A 605 1.28 10.65 -7.56
N SER A 606 0.88 10.31 -8.79
CA SER A 606 -0.52 10.01 -9.13
C SER A 606 -1.09 8.86 -8.29
N MET A 607 -0.29 7.80 -8.06
CA MET A 607 -0.71 6.70 -7.19
C MET A 607 -0.84 7.16 -5.74
N THR A 608 0.07 8.00 -5.25
CA THR A 608 -0.01 8.54 -3.88
C THR A 608 -1.27 9.38 -3.69
N VAL A 609 -1.68 10.19 -4.68
CA VAL A 609 -2.95 10.90 -4.66
C VAL A 609 -4.14 9.94 -4.59
N ALA A 610 -4.11 8.89 -5.43
CA ALA A 610 -5.19 7.89 -5.48
C ALA A 610 -5.34 7.11 -4.16
N GLU A 611 -4.23 6.79 -3.48
CA GLU A 611 -4.25 6.00 -2.23
C GLU A 611 -4.48 6.86 -0.98
N SER A 612 -4.03 8.12 -1.00
CA SER A 612 -4.20 9.03 0.14
C SER A 612 -5.52 9.77 0.13
N HIS A 613 -6.18 9.88 -1.04
CA HIS A 613 -7.34 10.75 -1.28
C HIS A 613 -7.11 12.20 -0.85
N SER A 614 -5.84 12.65 -0.78
CA SER A 614 -5.47 13.98 -0.31
C SER A 614 -4.40 14.63 -1.20
N PRO A 615 -4.78 15.32 -2.27
CA PRO A 615 -3.84 16.01 -3.15
C PRO A 615 -3.00 17.06 -2.40
N LYS A 616 -3.57 17.68 -1.36
CA LYS A 616 -2.89 18.67 -0.53
C LYS A 616 -1.63 18.10 0.14
N TRP A 617 -1.74 16.93 0.79
CA TRP A 617 -0.60 16.32 1.46
C TRP A 617 0.44 15.82 0.48
N VAL A 618 0.02 15.35 -0.69
CA VAL A 618 0.94 14.93 -1.76
C VAL A 618 1.70 16.12 -2.31
N ALA A 619 1.05 17.28 -2.52
CA ALA A 619 1.72 18.51 -2.96
C ALA A 619 2.74 19.00 -1.92
N ILE A 620 2.39 19.01 -0.62
CA ILE A 620 3.31 19.37 0.47
C ILE A 620 4.52 18.44 0.47
N THR A 621 4.31 17.14 0.30
CA THR A 621 5.38 16.14 0.21
C THR A 621 6.26 16.39 -1.01
N GLY A 622 5.66 16.68 -2.16
CA GLY A 622 6.38 16.99 -3.40
C GLY A 622 7.31 18.20 -3.24
N VAL A 623 6.79 19.30 -2.71
CA VAL A 623 7.60 20.50 -2.43
C VAL A 623 8.75 20.19 -1.46
N PHE A 624 8.45 19.43 -0.39
CA PHE A 624 9.48 19.02 0.57
C PHE A 624 10.62 18.24 -0.11
N TYR A 625 10.29 17.25 -0.96
CA TYR A 625 11.32 16.43 -1.63
C TYR A 625 12.08 17.21 -2.72
N ILE A 626 11.43 18.11 -3.44
CA ILE A 626 12.10 18.99 -4.40
C ILE A 626 13.12 19.88 -3.68
N CYS A 627 12.71 20.57 -2.61
CA CYS A 627 13.61 21.43 -1.84
C CYS A 627 14.74 20.63 -1.18
N SER A 628 14.42 19.50 -0.55
CA SER A 628 15.44 18.68 0.12
C SER A 628 16.43 18.05 -0.86
N SER A 629 16.00 17.66 -2.08
CA SER A 629 16.90 17.11 -3.10
C SER A 629 17.90 18.14 -3.59
N LEU A 630 17.47 19.37 -3.82
CA LEU A 630 18.36 20.47 -4.22
C LEU A 630 19.34 20.84 -3.10
N LEU A 631 18.87 20.86 -1.84
CA LEU A 631 19.74 21.10 -0.68
C LEU A 631 20.79 20.00 -0.50
N LEU A 632 20.39 18.74 -0.66
CA LEU A 632 21.30 17.59 -0.63
C LEU A 632 22.30 17.62 -1.78
N GLY A 633 21.88 18.01 -2.98
CA GLY A 633 22.76 18.22 -4.13
C GLY A 633 23.80 19.30 -3.86
N CYS A 634 23.37 20.46 -3.36
CA CYS A 634 24.26 21.55 -2.97
C CYS A 634 25.27 21.12 -1.88
N ALA A 635 24.80 20.44 -0.84
CA ALA A 635 25.69 19.92 0.21
C ALA A 635 26.69 18.90 -0.35
N ALA A 636 26.24 17.99 -1.22
CA ALA A 636 27.10 17.00 -1.87
C ALA A 636 28.14 17.66 -2.78
N TYR A 637 27.79 18.73 -3.50
CA TYR A 637 28.72 19.52 -4.29
C TYR A 637 29.87 20.08 -3.44
N HIS A 638 29.54 20.72 -2.32
CA HIS A 638 30.56 21.29 -1.42
C HIS A 638 31.43 20.22 -0.77
N VAL A 639 30.84 19.08 -0.41
CA VAL A 639 31.63 17.92 0.06
C VAL A 639 32.55 17.41 -1.05
N GLY A 640 32.05 17.36 -2.29
CA GLY A 640 32.83 16.96 -3.46
C GLY A 640 34.01 17.91 -3.72
N LEU A 641 33.82 19.24 -3.57
CA LEU A 641 34.90 20.21 -3.67
C LEU A 641 35.98 19.98 -2.61
N LEU A 642 35.61 19.58 -1.38
CA LEU A 642 36.57 19.30 -0.31
C LEU A 642 37.36 18.00 -0.51
N LEU A 643 36.75 17.01 -1.22
CA LEU A 643 37.35 15.68 -1.41
C LEU A 643 38.18 15.58 -2.71
N PHE A 644 37.84 16.36 -3.73
CA PHE A 644 38.39 16.24 -5.09
C PHE A 644 38.99 17.55 -5.63
N ALA A 645 39.14 18.62 -4.77
CA ALA A 645 39.80 19.88 -5.13
C ALA A 645 41.33 19.80 -5.00
#